data_79e21baba0cd12b1c1d3540b08d9025c
#
_entry.id   79e21baba0cd12b1c1d3540b08d9025c
#
_cell.length_a   1.000
_cell.length_b   1.000
_cell.length_c   1.000
_cell.angle_alpha   90.00
_cell.angle_beta   90.00
_cell.angle_gamma   90.00
#
_symmetry.space_group_name_H-M   'P 1'
#
loop_
_entity.id
_entity.type
_entity.pdbx_description
1 polymer ?
#
loop_
_entity_poly.entity_id
_entity_poly.type
_entity_poly.pdbx_seq_one_letter_code
_entity_poly.pdbx_strand_id
1 'polypeptide(L)'
;MAIVTLTPSACSSPAGWTALYNYLTTNSSYYPRQLLYTYDNNSTLAGAGVNITKVTVHGYVRNSNSAVKRLRIGFRPSVDSGVSDWAMLDNEAVLDQTFTAIDGYAGSGYAYAQIAREFAGNSLFARWIQQQFAAGEAVYLGVIQPDKSKSISVDTTLASWTIDVEYELLGNIPTTDKATMNLGETVTVTINRIIADSTTSLTYKIGDTVLKTIDLETGTTDSYKALAAVGGNFPNALTGTLVIEATTSKDGTTYGVITTTVVLTIPENGAPLLNCGVGQVWGNDVPSSAKLSAFVQSRTGAVLNGQFIAQYGASTAKLVFEIEGVKYEKDMAGLPQTSISGPSAITGSGTIPWSATLTDSRGLSTTRTGSITVLPYSAPKIQSFSVSRANENGKTIIDGTYAYISLQASVSSLVVSNVEKNALSFHVEYKKADETDWTVCDTVTGSSISGAFSGLLMKNGAAISDFDDLSGYSFRAVVSDIYGSSAAQDEMPTKEQIWDIDESTGNMGFGGDAPLSTDGAGYRFYRFVDFSAGYKKYSEDEVDTGNVWIDGKPIYRACVKTTSSLVNAIGVVATLPSAVDTPISLSAFVKYPGDGGWRPVPTSYSGNLSWSVLVFVAGADVSMGFGSSWTGSKDVVIIAEYTK
;
A
#
# COMPACT_ATOMS: atom_id res chain seq x y z
N MET A 1 1.44 24.22 40.38
CA MET A 1 2.40 24.29 41.50
C MET A 1 2.05 25.49 42.35
N ALA A 2 1.94 25.30 43.65
CA ALA A 2 1.75 26.37 44.62
C ALA A 2 3.07 26.57 45.41
N ILE A 3 3.26 27.74 46.02
CA ILE A 3 4.43 28.05 46.79
C ILE A 3 3.97 28.49 48.17
N VAL A 4 4.59 27.93 49.19
CA VAL A 4 4.47 28.40 50.57
C VAL A 4 5.85 28.90 51.04
N THR A 5 5.92 30.14 51.48
CA THR A 5 7.11 30.68 52.09
C THR A 5 7.02 30.48 53.60
N LEU A 6 7.93 29.66 54.13
CA LEU A 6 8.07 29.46 55.58
C LEU A 6 9.00 30.52 56.15
N THR A 7 8.54 31.23 57.18
CA THR A 7 9.36 32.15 57.96
C THR A 7 9.63 31.50 59.29
N PRO A 8 10.89 31.54 59.84
CA PRO A 8 11.17 30.92 61.12
C PRO A 8 10.44 31.62 62.24
N SER A 9 9.94 30.83 63.15
CA SER A 9 9.34 31.33 64.43
C SER A 9 10.35 31.67 65.51
N ALA A 10 11.55 31.07 65.44
CA ALA A 10 12.62 31.31 66.37
C ALA A 10 14.02 31.16 65.74
N CYS A 11 15.01 31.80 66.33
CA CYS A 11 16.42 31.58 66.04
C CYS A 11 17.16 31.39 67.36
N SER A 12 18.16 30.52 67.43
CA SER A 12 18.98 30.24 68.61
C SER A 12 19.89 31.40 69.04
N SER A 13 19.85 32.50 68.27
CA SER A 13 20.60 33.74 68.61
C SER A 13 19.66 34.94 68.46
N PRO A 14 19.90 36.04 69.24
CA PRO A 14 19.15 37.30 69.12
C PRO A 14 19.19 37.83 67.65
N ALA A 15 18.15 38.61 67.28
CA ALA A 15 18.12 39.27 66.00
C ALA A 15 19.31 40.17 65.73
N GLY A 16 19.85 40.15 64.53
CA GLY A 16 21.02 40.91 64.11
C GLY A 16 22.06 40.04 63.35
N TRP A 17 23.31 40.56 63.35
CA TRP A 17 24.39 39.82 62.66
C TRP A 17 25.19 39.02 63.69
N THR A 18 25.13 37.68 63.64
CA THR A 18 25.89 36.79 64.57
C THR A 18 27.04 36.13 63.82
N ALA A 19 28.22 36.24 64.30
CA ALA A 19 29.41 35.59 63.74
C ALA A 19 29.45 34.11 64.15
N LEU A 20 29.66 33.26 63.12
CA LEU A 20 29.87 31.83 63.28
C LEU A 20 31.34 31.48 63.13
N TYR A 21 31.86 30.69 64.06
CA TYR A 21 33.26 30.23 64.07
C TYR A 21 33.32 28.72 64.19
N ASN A 22 34.08 28.07 63.33
CA ASN A 22 34.36 26.63 63.45
C ASN A 22 35.66 26.43 64.29
N TYR A 23 35.55 26.48 65.57
CA TYR A 23 36.68 26.18 66.47
C TYR A 23 36.55 24.77 67.07
N LEU A 24 37.43 23.87 66.61
CA LEU A 24 37.56 22.55 67.20
C LEU A 24 38.35 22.51 68.52
N THR A 25 38.93 23.61 68.92
CA THR A 25 39.97 23.56 69.99
C THR A 25 39.96 24.66 71.03
N THR A 26 39.01 25.57 71.14
CA THR A 26 39.01 26.57 72.24
C THR A 26 37.63 26.71 72.86
N ASN A 27 37.66 26.69 74.17
CA ASN A 27 36.58 26.90 75.14
C ASN A 27 36.05 28.34 75.13
N SER A 28 35.66 28.90 74.00
CA SER A 28 35.03 30.22 74.03
C SER A 28 33.52 30.08 73.94
N SER A 29 32.87 30.28 75.06
CA SER A 29 31.40 30.33 75.17
C SER A 29 30.74 31.52 74.52
N TYR A 30 31.49 32.30 73.71
CA TYR A 30 30.98 33.54 73.10
C TYR A 30 30.50 33.47 71.67
N TYR A 31 30.83 32.44 70.95
CA TYR A 31 30.43 32.36 69.56
C TYR A 31 29.75 31.01 69.24
N PRO A 32 28.52 31.02 68.73
CA PRO A 32 27.86 29.78 68.35
C PRO A 32 28.56 29.14 67.15
N ARG A 33 28.74 27.82 67.20
CA ARG A 33 29.26 27.02 66.08
C ARG A 33 28.24 26.88 65.02
N GLN A 34 26.97 27.06 65.34
CA GLN A 34 25.81 26.90 64.50
C GLN A 34 24.73 27.88 64.95
N LEU A 35 23.93 28.27 64.01
CA LEU A 35 22.63 28.89 64.25
C LEU A 35 21.53 27.91 63.85
N LEU A 36 20.50 27.86 64.66
CA LEU A 36 19.33 27.02 64.45
C LEU A 36 18.11 27.91 64.27
N TYR A 37 17.44 27.73 63.11
CA TYR A 37 16.17 28.36 62.83
C TYR A 37 15.06 27.33 62.96
N THR A 38 14.02 27.67 63.69
CA THR A 38 12.82 26.83 63.87
C THR A 38 11.72 27.32 62.97
N TYR A 39 11.16 26.43 62.19
CA TYR A 39 9.97 26.68 61.34
C TYR A 39 8.86 25.84 61.92
N ASP A 40 7.80 26.49 62.40
CA ASP A 40 6.63 25.81 62.94
C ASP A 40 5.92 24.98 61.84
N ASN A 41 5.20 23.96 62.25
CA ASN A 41 4.42 23.15 61.37
C ASN A 41 3.48 24.01 60.50
N ASN A 42 3.49 23.75 59.20
CA ASN A 42 2.63 24.43 58.26
C ASN A 42 1.45 23.52 57.88
N SER A 43 0.25 23.90 58.26
CA SER A 43 -0.97 23.10 58.01
C SER A 43 -1.25 22.82 56.53
N THR A 44 -0.84 23.70 55.62
CA THR A 44 -0.95 23.49 54.18
C THR A 44 -0.05 22.35 53.73
N LEU A 45 1.21 22.34 54.19
CA LEU A 45 2.19 21.32 53.81
C LEU A 45 2.04 20.01 54.61
N ALA A 46 1.37 20.06 55.77
CA ALA A 46 0.97 18.89 56.55
C ALA A 46 -0.21 18.13 55.98
N GLY A 47 -0.91 18.69 55.00
CA GLY A 47 -2.11 18.12 54.42
C GLY A 47 -1.84 16.80 53.69
N ALA A 48 -2.79 15.87 53.78
CA ALA A 48 -2.75 14.66 52.96
C ALA A 48 -2.70 15.01 51.49
N GLY A 49 -1.91 14.27 50.71
CA GLY A 49 -1.79 14.46 49.26
C GLY A 49 -0.85 15.59 48.85
N VAL A 50 -0.16 16.24 49.77
CA VAL A 50 0.88 17.20 49.40
C VAL A 50 2.10 16.47 48.88
N ASN A 51 2.60 16.87 47.74
CA ASN A 51 3.88 16.42 47.15
C ASN A 51 4.79 17.62 46.94
N ILE A 52 5.88 17.67 47.68
CA ILE A 52 6.87 18.74 47.55
C ILE A 52 7.67 18.50 46.27
N THR A 53 7.66 19.49 45.37
CA THR A 53 8.37 19.41 44.07
C THR A 53 9.73 20.11 44.09
N LYS A 54 9.86 21.16 44.91
CA LYS A 54 11.13 21.89 45.11
C LYS A 54 11.14 22.61 46.45
N VAL A 55 12.31 22.76 46.99
CA VAL A 55 12.52 23.58 48.20
C VAL A 55 13.68 24.55 47.95
N THR A 56 13.49 25.84 48.26
CA THR A 56 14.53 26.85 48.13
C THR A 56 14.75 27.50 49.47
N VAL A 57 15.98 27.42 49.97
CA VAL A 57 16.39 28.08 51.20
C VAL A 57 17.02 29.42 50.86
N HIS A 58 16.47 30.48 51.42
CA HIS A 58 16.99 31.86 51.31
C HIS A 58 17.63 32.31 52.62
N GLY A 59 18.67 33.14 52.49
CA GLY A 59 19.33 33.72 53.64
C GLY A 59 20.36 34.80 53.31
N TYR A 60 20.80 35.52 54.29
CA TYR A 60 21.83 36.54 54.13
C TYR A 60 23.00 36.28 55.06
N VAL A 61 24.21 36.44 54.49
CA VAL A 61 25.47 36.30 55.18
C VAL A 61 26.39 37.46 54.80
N ARG A 62 27.31 37.85 55.74
CA ARG A 62 28.33 38.85 55.45
C ARG A 62 29.70 38.40 55.98
N ASN A 63 30.74 38.97 55.41
CA ASN A 63 32.12 38.75 55.84
C ASN A 63 32.92 40.05 55.76
N SER A 64 33.96 40.14 56.55
CA SER A 64 34.87 41.32 56.61
C SER A 64 35.78 41.45 55.37
N ASN A 65 35.79 40.51 54.48
CA ASN A 65 36.52 40.56 53.22
C ASN A 65 35.76 39.80 52.12
N SER A 66 36.10 40.03 50.84
CA SER A 66 35.47 39.41 49.69
C SER A 66 35.95 37.98 49.42
N ALA A 67 36.63 37.31 50.30
CA ALA A 67 37.13 35.96 50.14
C ALA A 67 35.97 34.96 50.12
N VAL A 68 36.05 33.94 49.23
CA VAL A 68 35.11 32.82 49.23
C VAL A 68 35.14 32.11 50.60
N LYS A 69 33.97 31.93 51.15
CA LYS A 69 33.77 31.21 52.42
C LYS A 69 32.74 30.10 52.17
N ARG A 70 32.95 29.02 52.92
CA ARG A 70 31.99 27.92 52.92
C ARG A 70 30.93 28.11 53.96
N LEU A 71 29.71 27.82 53.63
CA LEU A 71 28.57 27.75 54.52
C LEU A 71 27.93 26.37 54.32
N ARG A 72 27.55 25.74 55.41
CA ARG A 72 26.79 24.49 55.38
C ARG A 72 25.40 24.74 55.96
N ILE A 73 24.40 24.28 55.22
CA ILE A 73 23.04 24.25 55.69
C ILE A 73 22.69 22.79 55.97
N GLY A 74 22.09 22.52 57.11
CA GLY A 74 21.75 21.18 57.57
C GLY A 74 20.42 21.14 58.30
N PHE A 75 19.94 19.96 58.62
CA PHE A 75 18.69 19.72 59.33
C PHE A 75 18.94 19.02 60.64
N ARG A 76 18.04 19.26 61.58
CA ARG A 76 18.06 18.69 62.90
C ARG A 76 16.70 18.07 63.21
N PRO A 77 16.64 16.83 63.79
CA PRO A 77 15.36 16.22 64.13
C PRO A 77 14.72 16.87 65.36
N SER A 78 15.48 17.53 66.21
CA SER A 78 14.98 18.29 67.41
C SER A 78 15.93 19.37 67.86
N VAL A 79 15.45 20.30 68.70
CA VAL A 79 16.24 21.37 69.30
C VAL A 79 17.33 20.81 70.23
N ASP A 80 17.08 19.67 70.88
CA ASP A 80 17.93 19.10 71.92
C ASP A 80 18.98 18.11 71.41
N SER A 81 18.99 17.79 70.15
CA SER A 81 19.97 16.88 69.57
C SER A 81 21.35 17.53 69.53
N GLY A 82 22.38 16.83 70.03
CA GLY A 82 23.77 17.31 70.06
C GLY A 82 24.34 17.55 68.65
N VAL A 83 25.47 18.25 68.57
CA VAL A 83 26.14 18.59 67.30
C VAL A 83 26.52 17.35 66.49
N SER A 84 26.67 16.20 67.15
CA SER A 84 26.93 14.89 66.50
C SER A 84 25.75 14.29 65.77
N ASP A 85 24.51 14.67 66.07
CA ASP A 85 23.28 14.06 65.57
C ASP A 85 22.70 14.83 64.38
N TRP A 86 23.48 15.73 63.81
CA TRP A 86 23.09 16.37 62.58
C TRP A 86 22.92 15.30 61.46
N ALA A 87 21.70 15.04 61.05
CA ALA A 87 21.45 14.39 59.80
C ALA A 87 21.98 15.31 58.72
N MET A 88 23.30 15.23 58.50
CA MET A 88 23.96 15.98 57.45
C MET A 88 23.47 15.41 56.14
N LEU A 89 22.58 16.14 55.53
CA LEU A 89 22.31 15.94 54.11
C LEU A 89 23.63 16.06 53.39
N ASP A 90 23.97 15.05 52.66
CA ASP A 90 25.14 14.89 51.82
C ASP A 90 25.85 16.17 51.38
N ASN A 91 26.98 16.06 50.69
CA ASN A 91 27.80 17.15 50.13
C ASN A 91 27.03 18.25 49.38
N GLU A 92 25.75 18.04 49.06
CA GLU A 92 24.84 19.02 48.46
C GLU A 92 24.52 20.23 49.33
N ALA A 93 24.70 20.13 50.64
CA ALA A 93 24.42 21.20 51.58
C ALA A 93 25.61 22.14 51.82
N VAL A 94 26.74 21.92 51.17
CA VAL A 94 27.91 22.80 51.25
C VAL A 94 27.85 23.84 50.14
N LEU A 95 27.76 25.11 50.51
CA LEU A 95 27.71 26.24 49.58
C LEU A 95 29.02 27.01 49.62
N ASP A 96 29.72 27.10 48.47
CA ASP A 96 30.80 28.04 48.27
C ASP A 96 30.19 29.40 47.87
N GLN A 97 30.25 30.38 48.75
CA GLN A 97 29.68 31.70 48.52
C GLN A 97 30.75 32.73 48.16
N THR A 98 30.54 33.42 47.04
CA THR A 98 31.28 34.59 46.66
C THR A 98 30.59 35.82 47.27
N PHE A 99 31.30 36.57 48.11
CA PHE A 99 30.73 37.76 48.73
C PHE A 99 30.91 38.97 47.81
N THR A 100 29.81 39.65 47.50
CA THR A 100 29.77 40.88 46.69
C THR A 100 29.03 41.96 47.44
N ALA A 101 29.17 43.23 47.03
CA ALA A 101 28.33 44.29 47.55
C ALA A 101 26.88 44.06 47.17
N ILE A 102 25.95 44.17 48.10
CA ILE A 102 24.51 44.09 47.88
C ILE A 102 23.94 45.50 48.05
N ASP A 103 23.21 46.00 47.04
CA ASP A 103 22.52 47.28 47.10
C ASP A 103 21.54 47.35 48.29
N GLY A 104 21.62 48.44 49.08
CA GLY A 104 20.77 48.64 50.23
C GLY A 104 21.42 48.25 51.60
N TYR A 105 22.58 47.56 51.61
CA TYR A 105 23.35 47.24 52.81
C TYR A 105 24.64 48.03 52.85
N ALA A 106 24.55 49.30 53.13
CA ALA A 106 25.71 50.18 53.26
C ALA A 106 26.29 50.14 54.69
N GLY A 107 27.09 49.11 54.98
CA GLY A 107 27.96 49.07 56.20
C GLY A 107 29.43 49.08 55.77
N SER A 108 30.19 50.08 56.12
CA SER A 108 31.61 50.16 55.76
C SER A 108 32.38 48.95 56.30
N GLY A 109 33.01 48.19 55.39
CA GLY A 109 33.92 47.11 55.73
C GLY A 109 33.38 45.68 55.66
N TYR A 110 32.21 45.44 55.15
CA TYR A 110 31.64 44.08 54.91
C TYR A 110 31.23 43.85 53.52
N ALA A 111 31.47 42.64 52.97
CA ALA A 111 30.88 42.09 51.78
C ALA A 111 29.72 41.17 52.19
N TYR A 112 28.66 41.16 51.38
CA TYR A 112 27.43 40.45 51.66
C TYR A 112 27.19 39.40 50.57
N ALA A 113 26.49 38.31 50.89
CA ALA A 113 25.98 37.36 49.96
C ALA A 113 24.53 36.96 50.30
N GLN A 114 23.70 36.96 49.35
CA GLN A 114 22.37 36.36 49.45
C GLN A 114 22.47 34.89 49.05
N ILE A 115 21.91 34.05 49.87
CA ILE A 115 21.80 32.61 49.63
C ILE A 115 20.45 32.35 49.02
N ALA A 116 20.44 31.59 47.93
CA ALA A 116 19.25 30.99 47.33
C ALA A 116 19.61 29.58 46.89
N ARG A 117 19.40 28.59 47.77
CA ARG A 117 19.76 27.19 47.47
C ARG A 117 18.54 26.36 47.21
N GLU A 118 18.49 25.80 45.98
CA GLU A 118 17.41 24.92 45.56
C GLU A 118 17.73 23.45 45.85
N PHE A 119 16.70 22.71 46.24
CA PHE A 119 16.70 21.27 46.46
C PHE A 119 15.52 20.67 45.69
N ALA A 120 15.78 19.63 44.89
CA ALA A 120 14.73 18.94 44.20
C ALA A 120 13.75 18.24 45.16
N GLY A 121 12.51 18.03 44.75
CA GLY A 121 11.47 17.40 45.57
C GLY A 121 11.80 15.97 46.03
N ASN A 122 12.63 15.24 45.27
CA ASN A 122 13.13 13.92 45.65
C ASN A 122 14.38 13.98 46.56
N SER A 123 14.89 15.17 46.93
CA SER A 123 16.00 15.32 47.84
C SER A 123 15.65 14.83 49.25
N LEU A 124 16.67 14.49 50.03
CA LEU A 124 16.47 14.10 51.42
C LEU A 124 15.83 15.25 52.21
N PHE A 125 16.15 16.49 51.87
CA PHE A 125 15.62 17.68 52.52
C PHE A 125 14.10 17.84 52.28
N ALA A 126 13.67 17.81 51.03
CA ALA A 126 12.25 17.94 50.68
C ALA A 126 11.42 16.82 51.33
N ARG A 127 11.91 15.57 51.28
CA ARG A 127 11.27 14.42 51.92
C ARG A 127 11.21 14.55 53.44
N TRP A 128 12.26 15.08 54.05
CA TRP A 128 12.29 15.30 55.50
C TRP A 128 11.29 16.38 55.90
N ILE A 129 11.24 17.53 55.23
CA ILE A 129 10.23 18.57 55.46
C ILE A 129 8.82 17.97 55.39
N GLN A 130 8.54 17.17 54.36
CA GLN A 130 7.24 16.54 54.17
C GLN A 130 6.91 15.58 55.33
N GLN A 131 7.86 14.77 55.76
CA GLN A 131 7.68 13.83 56.88
C GLN A 131 7.42 14.56 58.20
N GLN A 132 8.20 15.60 58.52
CA GLN A 132 8.03 16.36 59.77
C GLN A 132 6.65 17.06 59.81
N PHE A 133 6.28 17.75 58.74
CA PHE A 133 4.99 18.42 58.70
C PHE A 133 3.81 17.44 58.70
N ALA A 134 3.92 16.32 58.01
CA ALA A 134 2.92 15.26 58.10
C ALA A 134 2.79 14.64 59.51
N ALA A 135 3.88 14.64 60.29
CA ALA A 135 3.86 14.21 61.68
C ALA A 135 3.36 15.30 62.68
N GLY A 136 3.10 16.52 62.20
CA GLY A 136 2.73 17.64 63.05
C GLY A 136 3.91 18.34 63.72
N GLU A 137 5.13 18.01 63.32
CA GLU A 137 6.36 18.48 63.95
C GLU A 137 6.93 19.72 63.26
N ALA A 138 7.78 20.46 63.96
CA ALA A 138 8.51 21.60 63.41
C ALA A 138 9.76 21.17 62.64
N VAL A 139 10.19 22.00 61.71
CA VAL A 139 11.42 21.82 60.92
C VAL A 139 12.53 22.69 61.48
N TYR A 140 13.69 22.11 61.66
CA TYR A 140 14.87 22.82 62.20
C TYR A 140 15.98 22.93 61.18
N LEU A 141 16.27 24.16 60.72
CA LEU A 141 17.35 24.46 59.77
C LEU A 141 18.57 24.96 60.54
N GLY A 142 19.68 24.29 60.39
CA GLY A 142 20.94 24.71 60.95
C GLY A 142 21.88 25.36 59.94
N VAL A 143 22.48 26.44 60.26
CA VAL A 143 23.50 27.15 59.49
C VAL A 143 24.85 27.05 60.21
N ILE A 144 25.84 26.47 59.50
CA ILE A 144 27.16 26.15 60.08
C ILE A 144 28.27 26.70 59.19
N GLN A 145 29.35 27.23 59.85
CA GLN A 145 30.61 27.51 59.19
C GLN A 145 31.52 26.25 59.23
N PRO A 146 31.78 25.58 58.12
CA PRO A 146 32.57 24.35 58.13
C PRO A 146 34.09 24.58 58.12
N ASP A 147 34.56 25.77 57.72
CA ASP A 147 35.99 26.05 57.58
C ASP A 147 36.65 26.43 58.95
N LYS A 148 37.76 25.73 59.26
CA LYS A 148 38.55 26.05 60.45
C LYS A 148 39.15 27.46 60.34
N SER A 149 39.20 28.18 61.44
CA SER A 149 39.82 29.52 61.58
C SER A 149 39.23 30.61 60.65
N LYS A 150 38.06 30.39 60.06
CA LYS A 150 37.37 31.42 59.33
C LYS A 150 36.04 31.73 60.01
N SER A 151 35.59 32.98 59.89
CA SER A 151 34.30 33.43 60.42
C SER A 151 33.44 33.98 59.31
N ILE A 152 32.16 33.77 59.43
CA ILE A 152 31.11 34.36 58.61
C ILE A 152 30.02 34.89 59.52
N SER A 153 29.49 36.06 59.26
CA SER A 153 28.37 36.57 60.06
C SER A 153 27.06 36.24 59.27
N VAL A 154 26.14 35.67 60.01
CA VAL A 154 24.83 35.29 59.55
C VAL A 154 23.80 36.29 60.04
N ASP A 155 22.88 36.72 59.22
CA ASP A 155 21.75 37.54 59.67
C ASP A 155 20.79 36.66 60.47
N THR A 156 20.58 36.99 61.71
CA THR A 156 19.71 36.25 62.64
C THR A 156 18.31 36.87 62.78
N THR A 157 18.02 37.88 61.95
CA THR A 157 16.68 38.40 61.81
C THR A 157 15.78 37.31 61.21
N LEU A 158 14.68 36.99 61.87
CA LEU A 158 13.84 35.86 61.46
C LEU A 158 13.38 35.94 59.96
N ALA A 159 13.01 37.14 59.53
CA ALA A 159 12.59 37.34 58.12
C ALA A 159 13.73 37.18 57.10
N SER A 160 15.01 37.10 57.55
CA SER A 160 16.18 36.98 56.65
C SER A 160 16.43 35.54 56.19
N TRP A 161 15.87 34.55 56.85
CA TRP A 161 16.00 33.15 56.51
C TRP A 161 14.62 32.55 56.23
N THR A 162 14.31 32.34 55.01
CA THR A 162 13.03 31.76 54.59
C THR A 162 13.23 30.48 53.77
N ILE A 163 12.23 29.64 53.77
CA ILE A 163 12.19 28.44 52.97
C ILE A 163 10.97 28.53 52.06
N ASP A 164 11.18 28.63 50.74
CA ASP A 164 10.12 28.50 49.76
C ASP A 164 9.94 27.04 49.45
N VAL A 165 8.75 26.52 49.64
CA VAL A 165 8.35 25.14 49.34
C VAL A 165 7.37 25.18 48.19
N GLU A 166 7.83 24.72 47.04
CA GLU A 166 6.95 24.47 45.90
C GLU A 166 6.33 23.09 46.04
N TYR A 167 5.04 23.02 45.89
CA TYR A 167 4.29 21.76 46.04
C TYR A 167 3.13 21.65 45.06
N GLU A 168 2.69 20.43 44.89
CA GLU A 168 1.44 20.08 44.21
C GLU A 168 0.55 19.28 45.17
N LEU A 169 -0.75 19.36 44.97
CA LEU A 169 -1.72 18.54 45.68
C LEU A 169 -1.98 17.27 44.85
N LEU A 170 -1.56 16.13 45.38
CA LEU A 170 -1.87 14.83 44.79
C LEU A 170 -3.27 14.40 45.23
N GLY A 171 -4.09 14.08 44.25
CA GLY A 171 -5.40 13.48 44.48
C GLY A 171 -5.31 11.98 44.76
N ASN A 172 -6.47 11.35 44.87
CA ASN A 172 -6.59 9.90 45.01
C ASN A 172 -6.04 9.19 43.75
N ILE A 173 -5.38 8.06 43.98
CA ILE A 173 -4.62 7.35 42.92
C ILE A 173 -5.50 6.30 42.25
N PRO A 174 -5.81 6.43 40.96
CA PRO A 174 -6.48 5.39 40.22
C PRO A 174 -5.51 4.27 39.83
N THR A 175 -5.94 3.04 40.00
CA THR A 175 -5.25 1.84 39.52
C THR A 175 -6.22 1.00 38.70
N THR A 176 -5.72 0.16 37.77
CA THR A 176 -6.52 -0.69 36.92
C THR A 176 -6.18 -2.15 37.12
N ASP A 177 -7.18 -3.02 36.99
CA ASP A 177 -7.00 -4.47 37.04
C ASP A 177 -6.27 -5.04 35.81
N LYS A 178 -6.20 -4.24 34.72
CA LYS A 178 -5.56 -4.61 33.47
C LYS A 178 -4.73 -3.44 32.92
N ALA A 179 -3.54 -3.74 32.41
CA ALA A 179 -2.73 -2.77 31.65
C ALA A 179 -3.12 -2.72 30.15
N THR A 180 -3.70 -3.82 29.65
CA THR A 180 -4.18 -3.97 28.26
C THR A 180 -5.51 -4.68 28.24
N MET A 181 -6.40 -4.36 27.29
CA MET A 181 -7.66 -5.08 27.07
C MET A 181 -8.11 -4.97 25.61
N ASN A 182 -8.87 -5.94 25.17
CA ASN A 182 -9.54 -5.87 23.87
C ASN A 182 -10.79 -5.01 23.91
N LEU A 183 -11.13 -4.37 22.78
CA LEU A 183 -12.45 -3.77 22.63
C LEU A 183 -13.53 -4.85 22.83
N GLY A 184 -14.57 -4.50 23.58
CA GLY A 184 -15.61 -5.43 24.05
C GLY A 184 -15.41 -5.88 25.49
N GLU A 185 -14.21 -5.79 26.04
CA GLU A 185 -13.91 -6.13 27.44
C GLU A 185 -14.18 -4.99 28.40
N THR A 186 -14.10 -5.31 29.68
CA THR A 186 -14.30 -4.34 30.78
C THR A 186 -12.99 -4.23 31.57
N VAL A 187 -12.61 -3.02 31.95
CA VAL A 187 -11.58 -2.72 32.94
C VAL A 187 -12.23 -2.24 34.21
N THR A 188 -11.70 -2.67 35.34
CA THR A 188 -12.08 -2.17 36.67
C THR A 188 -11.02 -1.20 37.15
N VAL A 189 -11.48 0.01 37.54
CA VAL A 189 -10.64 1.05 38.13
C VAL A 189 -10.86 1.02 39.65
N THR A 190 -9.76 0.94 40.39
CA THR A 190 -9.77 1.01 41.86
C THR A 190 -9.09 2.30 42.29
N ILE A 191 -9.74 3.07 43.16
CA ILE A 191 -9.22 4.30 43.73
C ILE A 191 -8.58 4.01 45.07
N ASN A 192 -7.27 4.23 45.13
CA ASN A 192 -6.57 4.30 46.41
C ASN A 192 -6.78 5.71 47.00
N ARG A 193 -7.61 5.80 48.04
CA ARG A 193 -7.97 7.08 48.67
C ARG A 193 -6.87 7.54 49.58
N ILE A 194 -6.12 8.54 49.16
CA ILE A 194 -5.14 9.27 49.98
C ILE A 194 -5.86 10.33 50.80
N ILE A 195 -6.89 10.93 50.20
CA ILE A 195 -7.69 11.99 50.84
C ILE A 195 -8.99 11.35 51.35
N ALA A 196 -9.11 11.20 52.65
CA ALA A 196 -10.33 10.70 53.29
C ALA A 196 -11.52 11.64 53.06
N ASP A 197 -12.72 11.11 52.97
CA ASP A 197 -13.98 11.84 52.79
C ASP A 197 -13.97 12.85 51.63
N SER A 198 -13.32 12.48 50.54
CA SER A 198 -13.24 13.28 49.31
C SER A 198 -14.08 12.67 48.19
N THR A 199 -14.51 13.48 47.24
CA THR A 199 -15.10 13.02 45.98
C THR A 199 -14.00 12.84 44.95
N THR A 200 -14.02 11.74 44.21
CA THR A 200 -13.14 11.51 43.06
C THR A 200 -13.96 11.46 41.78
N SER A 201 -13.76 12.40 40.89
CA SER A 201 -14.33 12.37 39.54
C SER A 201 -13.39 11.60 38.63
N LEU A 202 -13.87 10.51 38.03
CA LEU A 202 -13.16 9.72 37.02
C LEU A 202 -13.60 10.13 35.63
N THR A 203 -12.67 10.54 34.80
CA THR A 203 -12.89 10.82 33.38
C THR A 203 -12.10 9.85 32.52
N TYR A 204 -12.83 9.08 31.68
CA TYR A 204 -12.28 8.13 30.73
C TYR A 204 -12.20 8.81 29.37
N LYS A 205 -11.03 8.85 28.75
CA LYS A 205 -10.84 9.52 27.46
C LYS A 205 -9.82 8.83 26.54
N ILE A 206 -9.94 9.07 25.24
CA ILE A 206 -8.93 8.74 24.24
C ILE A 206 -8.60 10.03 23.49
N GLY A 207 -7.34 10.46 23.59
CA GLY A 207 -6.96 11.80 23.15
C GLY A 207 -7.84 12.83 23.87
N ASP A 208 -8.50 13.71 23.13
CA ASP A 208 -9.39 14.73 23.67
C ASP A 208 -10.87 14.27 23.79
N THR A 209 -11.20 13.05 23.31
CA THR A 209 -12.56 12.53 23.35
C THR A 209 -12.88 11.94 24.71
N VAL A 210 -13.83 12.54 25.44
CA VAL A 210 -14.36 12.01 26.69
C VAL A 210 -15.40 10.92 26.39
N LEU A 211 -15.19 9.74 26.97
CA LEU A 211 -16.02 8.56 26.79
C LEU A 211 -17.02 8.36 27.94
N LYS A 212 -16.59 8.67 29.15
CA LYS A 212 -17.39 8.55 30.37
C LYS A 212 -16.83 9.49 31.44
N THR A 213 -17.70 10.08 32.25
CA THR A 213 -17.34 10.75 33.50
C THR A 213 -18.27 10.23 34.60
N ILE A 214 -17.71 9.98 35.77
CA ILE A 214 -18.46 9.57 36.97
C ILE A 214 -17.82 10.12 38.22
N ASP A 215 -18.65 10.55 39.17
CA ASP A 215 -18.23 11.01 40.49
C ASP A 215 -18.41 9.89 41.51
N LEU A 216 -17.34 9.58 42.22
CA LEU A 216 -17.28 8.61 43.32
C LEU A 216 -17.17 9.37 44.63
N GLU A 217 -18.27 9.56 45.35
CA GLU A 217 -18.30 10.27 46.64
C GLU A 217 -17.56 9.46 47.73
N THR A 218 -17.98 8.19 47.90
CA THR A 218 -17.37 7.25 48.85
C THR A 218 -16.91 5.94 48.21
N GLY A 219 -17.37 5.64 47.00
CA GLY A 219 -17.00 4.47 46.25
C GLY A 219 -15.51 4.41 45.95
N THR A 220 -14.96 3.20 45.92
CA THR A 220 -13.54 2.96 45.61
C THR A 220 -13.33 2.30 44.26
N THR A 221 -14.38 1.94 43.57
CA THR A 221 -14.28 1.23 42.29
C THR A 221 -15.29 1.75 41.27
N ASP A 222 -14.89 1.76 40.00
CA ASP A 222 -15.76 1.91 38.85
C ASP A 222 -15.33 0.94 37.75
N SER A 223 -16.20 0.66 36.80
CA SER A 223 -15.89 -0.18 35.66
C SER A 223 -16.24 0.51 34.34
N TYR A 224 -15.41 0.27 33.33
CA TYR A 224 -15.62 0.79 31.97
C TYR A 224 -15.51 -0.34 30.96
N LYS A 225 -16.58 -0.52 30.15
CA LYS A 225 -16.61 -1.42 29.02
C LYS A 225 -16.29 -0.65 27.75
N ALA A 226 -15.16 -0.97 27.11
CA ALA A 226 -14.77 -0.37 25.83
C ALA A 226 -15.58 -1.01 24.69
N LEU A 227 -16.69 -0.37 24.26
CA LEU A 227 -17.51 -0.85 23.14
C LEU A 227 -16.73 -0.81 21.83
N ALA A 228 -17.18 -1.59 20.84
CA ALA A 228 -16.57 -1.62 19.50
C ALA A 228 -16.42 -0.23 18.85
N ALA A 229 -17.40 0.65 19.04
CA ALA A 229 -17.39 2.01 18.50
C ALA A 229 -16.21 2.87 19.01
N VAL A 230 -15.64 2.53 20.18
CA VAL A 230 -14.49 3.25 20.76
C VAL A 230 -13.27 3.17 19.83
N GLY A 231 -13.15 2.11 19.05
CA GLY A 231 -12.10 1.96 18.02
C GLY A 231 -12.10 3.05 16.95
N GLY A 232 -13.22 3.78 16.78
CA GLY A 232 -13.29 4.94 15.90
C GLY A 232 -12.39 6.12 16.33
N ASN A 233 -11.92 6.13 17.57
CA ASN A 233 -10.97 7.15 18.04
C ASN A 233 -9.51 6.84 17.60
N PHE A 234 -9.24 5.64 17.09
CA PHE A 234 -7.96 5.24 16.50
C PHE A 234 -8.15 4.39 15.24
N PRO A 235 -8.79 4.97 14.18
CA PRO A 235 -9.23 4.22 13.00
C PRO A 235 -8.08 3.64 12.17
N ASN A 236 -6.87 4.15 12.34
CA ASN A 236 -5.68 3.79 11.57
C ASN A 236 -4.63 3.01 12.40
N ALA A 237 -4.96 2.61 13.63
CA ALA A 237 -4.06 1.91 14.52
C ALA A 237 -4.73 0.67 15.12
N LEU A 238 -3.91 -0.35 15.43
CA LEU A 238 -4.37 -1.58 16.09
C LEU A 238 -4.56 -1.37 17.60
N THR A 239 -3.98 -0.31 18.15
CA THR A 239 -4.03 0.01 19.57
C THR A 239 -4.37 1.48 19.78
N GLY A 240 -5.07 1.76 20.88
CA GLY A 240 -5.34 3.10 21.39
C GLY A 240 -5.04 3.16 22.88
N THR A 241 -4.84 4.35 23.42
CA THR A 241 -4.60 4.53 24.86
C THR A 241 -5.85 5.14 25.50
N LEU A 242 -6.49 4.36 26.37
CA LEU A 242 -7.51 4.87 27.29
C LEU A 242 -6.81 5.54 28.45
N VAL A 243 -7.00 6.83 28.60
CA VAL A 243 -6.53 7.62 29.75
C VAL A 243 -7.68 7.73 30.73
N ILE A 244 -7.40 7.44 32.00
CA ILE A 244 -8.33 7.54 33.11
C ILE A 244 -7.79 8.62 34.06
N GLU A 245 -8.48 9.74 34.11
CA GLU A 245 -8.12 10.88 34.95
C GLU A 245 -8.95 10.84 36.22
N ALA A 246 -8.29 10.87 37.37
CA ALA A 246 -8.91 11.00 38.66
C ALA A 246 -8.71 12.43 39.19
N THR A 247 -9.74 13.21 39.27
CA THR A 247 -9.77 14.54 39.89
C THR A 247 -10.40 14.42 41.26
N THR A 248 -9.63 14.74 42.32
CA THR A 248 -10.12 14.66 43.70
C THR A 248 -10.53 16.03 44.17
N SER A 249 -11.68 16.13 44.85
CA SER A 249 -12.14 17.36 45.51
C SER A 249 -12.62 17.09 46.92
N LYS A 250 -12.30 18.00 47.84
CA LYS A 250 -12.80 18.00 49.22
C LYS A 250 -12.94 19.43 49.71
N ASP A 251 -14.06 19.75 50.35
CA ASP A 251 -14.31 21.03 51.01
C ASP A 251 -14.01 22.25 50.10
N GLY A 252 -14.36 22.16 48.80
CA GLY A 252 -14.09 23.19 47.80
C GLY A 252 -12.63 23.25 47.28
N THR A 253 -11.73 22.42 47.79
CA THR A 253 -10.36 22.32 47.30
C THR A 253 -10.25 21.22 46.28
N THR A 254 -9.71 21.55 45.08
CA THR A 254 -9.38 20.58 44.04
C THR A 254 -7.92 20.21 44.13
N TYR A 255 -7.67 18.90 44.21
CA TYR A 255 -6.34 18.30 44.20
C TYR A 255 -5.91 18.02 42.78
N GLY A 256 -4.62 17.80 42.56
CA GLY A 256 -4.08 17.52 41.23
C GLY A 256 -4.75 16.32 40.54
N VAL A 257 -4.78 16.35 39.22
CA VAL A 257 -5.28 15.24 38.42
C VAL A 257 -4.24 14.12 38.37
N ILE A 258 -4.63 12.93 38.81
CA ILE A 258 -3.80 11.72 38.72
C ILE A 258 -4.33 10.86 37.57
N THR A 259 -3.42 10.39 36.72
CA THR A 259 -3.78 9.61 35.56
C THR A 259 -3.27 8.18 35.65
N THR A 260 -4.06 7.26 35.09
CA THR A 260 -3.62 5.89 34.76
C THR A 260 -4.05 5.58 33.34
N THR A 261 -3.42 4.60 32.72
CA THR A 261 -3.69 4.26 31.32
C THR A 261 -3.92 2.78 31.12
N VAL A 262 -4.76 2.45 30.12
CA VAL A 262 -4.98 1.09 29.65
C VAL A 262 -4.81 1.08 28.14
N VAL A 263 -4.03 0.16 27.62
CA VAL A 263 -3.91 -0.03 26.17
C VAL A 263 -5.14 -0.81 25.67
N LEU A 264 -5.89 -0.19 24.79
CA LEU A 264 -7.00 -0.82 24.07
C LEU A 264 -6.44 -1.48 22.80
N THR A 265 -6.85 -2.72 22.53
CA THR A 265 -6.45 -3.46 21.36
C THR A 265 -7.66 -3.86 20.52
N ILE A 266 -7.48 -3.89 19.21
CA ILE A 266 -8.48 -4.47 18.32
C ILE A 266 -8.41 -6.00 18.49
N PRO A 267 -9.55 -6.68 18.75
CA PRO A 267 -9.55 -8.13 18.94
C PRO A 267 -9.23 -8.88 17.63
N GLU A 268 -8.86 -10.15 17.73
CA GLU A 268 -8.50 -10.98 16.56
C GLU A 268 -9.60 -11.04 15.49
N ASN A 269 -10.86 -10.97 15.89
CA ASN A 269 -12.00 -10.89 14.97
C ASN A 269 -12.27 -9.49 14.42
N GLY A 270 -11.34 -8.55 14.60
CA GLY A 270 -11.46 -7.16 14.17
C GLY A 270 -11.20 -6.93 12.69
N ALA A 271 -10.82 -7.96 11.94
CA ALA A 271 -10.65 -7.87 10.50
C ALA A 271 -11.96 -7.50 9.78
N PRO A 272 -11.91 -6.81 8.63
CA PRO A 272 -13.10 -6.37 7.93
C PRO A 272 -14.00 -7.54 7.50
N LEU A 273 -15.30 -7.32 7.49
CA LEU A 273 -16.29 -8.28 7.01
C LEU A 273 -16.33 -8.24 5.48
N LEU A 274 -16.07 -9.38 4.87
CA LEU A 274 -16.08 -9.58 3.42
C LEU A 274 -17.10 -10.66 3.05
N ASN A 275 -18.28 -10.26 2.58
CA ASN A 275 -19.29 -11.17 2.04
C ASN A 275 -19.55 -10.81 0.58
N CYS A 276 -18.98 -11.59 -0.35
CA CYS A 276 -19.01 -11.27 -1.78
C CYS A 276 -19.14 -12.52 -2.64
N GLY A 277 -19.49 -12.30 -3.90
CA GLY A 277 -19.55 -13.29 -4.96
C GLY A 277 -19.32 -12.67 -6.32
N VAL A 278 -18.98 -13.48 -7.30
CA VAL A 278 -18.71 -13.03 -8.67
C VAL A 278 -19.99 -13.16 -9.50
N GLY A 279 -20.41 -12.04 -10.07
CA GLY A 279 -21.48 -11.93 -11.06
C GLY A 279 -20.92 -11.79 -12.47
N GLN A 280 -21.73 -12.15 -13.45
CA GLN A 280 -21.39 -11.99 -14.88
C GLN A 280 -21.74 -10.61 -15.40
N VAL A 281 -20.94 -10.11 -16.34
CA VAL A 281 -21.19 -8.88 -17.09
C VAL A 281 -21.15 -9.22 -18.58
N TRP A 282 -22.11 -8.74 -19.33
CA TRP A 282 -22.17 -8.92 -20.78
C TRP A 282 -21.71 -7.66 -21.50
N GLY A 283 -20.98 -7.84 -22.60
CA GLY A 283 -20.66 -6.75 -23.52
C GLY A 283 -21.93 -6.09 -24.08
N ASN A 284 -21.81 -4.81 -24.44
CA ASN A 284 -22.93 -4.06 -25.02
C ASN A 284 -23.29 -4.53 -26.42
N ASP A 285 -22.37 -5.19 -27.09
CA ASP A 285 -22.49 -5.80 -28.42
C ASP A 285 -23.31 -7.11 -28.43
N VAL A 286 -23.51 -7.71 -27.26
CA VAL A 286 -24.28 -8.96 -27.15
C VAL A 286 -25.76 -8.67 -27.01
N PRO A 287 -26.60 -9.13 -27.96
CA PRO A 287 -28.04 -8.95 -27.88
C PRO A 287 -28.65 -9.56 -26.62
N SER A 288 -29.71 -8.98 -26.10
CA SER A 288 -30.36 -9.47 -24.86
C SER A 288 -30.84 -10.93 -24.99
N SER A 289 -31.25 -11.33 -26.18
CA SER A 289 -31.69 -12.72 -26.49
C SER A 289 -30.55 -13.74 -26.44
N ALA A 290 -29.30 -13.28 -26.61
CA ALA A 290 -28.11 -14.12 -26.57
C ALA A 290 -27.42 -14.14 -25.20
N LYS A 291 -27.90 -13.35 -24.21
CA LYS A 291 -27.33 -13.31 -22.85
C LYS A 291 -27.79 -14.52 -22.04
N LEU A 292 -26.87 -15.44 -21.78
CA LEU A 292 -27.11 -16.65 -21.00
C LEU A 292 -26.96 -16.41 -19.52
N SER A 293 -27.60 -17.23 -18.67
CA SER A 293 -27.39 -17.24 -17.22
C SER A 293 -26.15 -18.06 -16.81
N ALA A 294 -25.08 -17.98 -17.61
CA ALA A 294 -23.80 -18.67 -17.39
C ALA A 294 -22.66 -17.82 -17.94
N PHE A 295 -21.48 -17.98 -17.36
CA PHE A 295 -20.27 -17.37 -17.92
C PHE A 295 -19.91 -18.07 -19.23
N VAL A 296 -19.57 -17.30 -20.24
CA VAL A 296 -19.16 -17.78 -21.55
C VAL A 296 -17.81 -17.18 -21.90
N GLN A 297 -16.86 -18.03 -22.27
CA GLN A 297 -15.51 -17.66 -22.66
C GLN A 297 -15.51 -16.56 -23.72
N SER A 298 -14.70 -15.52 -23.50
CA SER A 298 -14.53 -14.36 -24.38
C SER A 298 -15.82 -13.56 -24.68
N ARG A 299 -16.93 -13.85 -23.96
CA ARG A 299 -18.24 -13.16 -24.17
C ARG A 299 -18.76 -12.52 -22.89
N THR A 300 -18.39 -13.06 -21.75
CA THR A 300 -18.77 -12.50 -20.45
C THR A 300 -17.55 -12.03 -19.68
N GLY A 301 -17.71 -10.88 -19.06
CA GLY A 301 -16.81 -10.39 -18.03
C GLY A 301 -17.25 -10.79 -16.62
N ALA A 302 -16.50 -10.34 -15.62
CA ALA A 302 -16.78 -10.60 -14.23
C ALA A 302 -16.91 -9.30 -13.43
N VAL A 303 -17.78 -9.30 -12.44
CA VAL A 303 -17.91 -8.25 -11.44
C VAL A 303 -17.98 -8.90 -10.06
N LEU A 304 -17.18 -8.43 -9.12
CA LEU A 304 -17.31 -8.83 -7.73
C LEU A 304 -18.36 -7.96 -7.08
N ASN A 305 -19.40 -8.56 -6.52
CA ASN A 305 -20.47 -7.88 -5.80
C ASN A 305 -20.50 -8.35 -4.35
N GLY A 306 -20.83 -7.46 -3.40
CA GLY A 306 -20.93 -7.89 -2.03
C GLY A 306 -21.06 -6.76 -1.01
N GLN A 307 -20.85 -7.15 0.25
CA GLN A 307 -20.77 -6.24 1.40
C GLN A 307 -19.32 -6.18 1.86
N PHE A 308 -18.80 -4.97 1.96
CA PHE A 308 -17.43 -4.64 2.30
C PHE A 308 -17.46 -3.70 3.50
N ILE A 309 -17.29 -4.26 4.70
CA ILE A 309 -17.54 -3.53 5.96
C ILE A 309 -16.29 -3.59 6.83
N ALA A 310 -15.69 -2.43 7.13
CA ALA A 310 -14.68 -2.33 8.17
C ALA A 310 -15.34 -2.44 9.55
N GLN A 311 -14.62 -3.01 10.51
CA GLN A 311 -15.13 -3.22 11.85
C GLN A 311 -14.43 -2.30 12.87
N TYR A 312 -14.99 -2.21 14.06
CA TYR A 312 -14.40 -1.47 15.19
C TYR A 312 -14.01 -0.02 14.86
N GLY A 313 -14.80 0.66 14.02
CA GLY A 313 -14.55 2.06 13.68
C GLY A 313 -13.40 2.32 12.71
N ALA A 314 -12.81 1.29 12.10
CA ALA A 314 -11.93 1.46 10.93
C ALA A 314 -12.74 1.87 9.71
N SER A 315 -12.06 2.36 8.69
CA SER A 315 -12.61 2.52 7.34
C SER A 315 -12.09 1.43 6.41
N THR A 316 -12.83 1.14 5.35
CA THR A 316 -12.32 0.28 4.28
C THR A 316 -11.25 1.05 3.51
N ALA A 317 -10.08 0.43 3.30
CA ALA A 317 -8.96 1.07 2.64
C ALA A 317 -8.79 0.57 1.20
N LYS A 318 -8.72 -0.74 1.00
CA LYS A 318 -8.44 -1.34 -0.31
C LYS A 318 -9.20 -2.64 -0.51
N LEU A 319 -9.78 -2.80 -1.69
CA LEU A 319 -10.34 -4.06 -2.16
C LEU A 319 -9.53 -4.55 -3.36
N VAL A 320 -9.09 -5.79 -3.31
CA VAL A 320 -8.39 -6.48 -4.40
C VAL A 320 -9.26 -7.66 -4.83
N PHE A 321 -9.64 -7.70 -6.09
CA PHE A 321 -10.29 -8.83 -6.74
C PHE A 321 -9.31 -9.46 -7.72
N GLU A 322 -9.04 -10.74 -7.58
CA GLU A 322 -8.14 -11.48 -8.46
C GLU A 322 -8.92 -12.59 -9.17
N ILE A 323 -8.83 -12.64 -10.49
CA ILE A 323 -9.40 -13.65 -11.34
C ILE A 323 -8.50 -13.85 -12.57
N GLU A 324 -8.32 -15.07 -13.04
CA GLU A 324 -7.38 -15.41 -14.13
C GLU A 324 -5.94 -14.94 -13.89
N GLY A 325 -5.51 -14.81 -12.61
CA GLY A 325 -4.18 -14.30 -12.24
C GLY A 325 -4.02 -12.77 -12.37
N VAL A 326 -5.09 -12.07 -12.77
CA VAL A 326 -5.09 -10.60 -12.88
C VAL A 326 -5.75 -9.98 -11.67
N LYS A 327 -5.10 -8.96 -11.10
CA LYS A 327 -5.60 -8.21 -9.95
C LYS A 327 -6.28 -6.93 -10.39
N TYR A 328 -7.51 -6.76 -9.90
CA TYR A 328 -8.32 -5.55 -10.03
C TYR A 328 -8.39 -4.91 -8.66
N GLU A 329 -7.84 -3.72 -8.54
CA GLU A 329 -7.71 -3.02 -7.28
C GLU A 329 -8.61 -1.80 -7.24
N LYS A 330 -9.21 -1.54 -6.07
CA LYS A 330 -10.01 -0.36 -5.83
C LYS A 330 -9.68 0.23 -4.47
N ASP A 331 -9.37 1.51 -4.47
CA ASP A 331 -9.32 2.29 -3.24
C ASP A 331 -10.75 2.52 -2.74
N MET A 332 -11.00 2.10 -1.53
CA MET A 332 -12.33 2.12 -0.92
C MET A 332 -12.59 3.40 -0.13
N ALA A 333 -11.56 4.16 0.24
CA ALA A 333 -11.54 5.49 0.89
C ALA A 333 -12.88 5.94 1.54
N GLY A 334 -13.46 5.09 2.40
CA GLY A 334 -14.66 5.41 3.15
C GLY A 334 -15.98 5.41 2.37
N LEU A 335 -15.97 4.98 1.10
CA LEU A 335 -17.19 4.88 0.30
C LEU A 335 -17.84 3.50 0.50
N PRO A 336 -19.16 3.41 0.70
CA PRO A 336 -19.88 2.15 0.68
C PRO A 336 -19.94 1.65 -0.77
N GLN A 337 -18.95 0.88 -1.18
CA GLN A 337 -18.92 0.24 -2.48
C GLN A 337 -19.53 -1.14 -2.38
N THR A 338 -20.39 -1.47 -3.33
CA THR A 338 -21.06 -2.77 -3.41
C THR A 338 -20.49 -3.65 -4.52
N SER A 339 -19.59 -3.12 -5.35
CA SER A 339 -19.01 -3.86 -6.46
C SER A 339 -17.65 -3.34 -6.93
N ILE A 340 -16.86 -4.23 -7.52
CA ILE A 340 -15.65 -3.91 -8.29
C ILE A 340 -15.69 -4.67 -9.62
N SER A 341 -15.43 -3.96 -10.71
CA SER A 341 -15.34 -4.57 -12.05
C SER A 341 -14.04 -5.38 -12.15
N GLY A 342 -14.16 -6.58 -12.67
CA GLY A 342 -13.08 -7.43 -13.10
C GLY A 342 -12.84 -7.32 -14.61
N PRO A 343 -12.43 -8.41 -15.29
CA PRO A 343 -12.21 -8.41 -16.72
C PRO A 343 -13.53 -8.15 -17.48
N SER A 344 -13.45 -7.40 -18.56
CA SER A 344 -14.58 -7.20 -19.49
C SER A 344 -14.95 -8.48 -20.23
N ALA A 345 -14.00 -9.40 -20.42
CA ALA A 345 -14.21 -10.74 -20.95
C ALA A 345 -13.26 -11.72 -20.26
N ILE A 346 -13.78 -12.88 -19.85
CA ILE A 346 -13.02 -13.99 -19.28
C ILE A 346 -12.46 -14.80 -20.45
N THR A 347 -11.14 -15.02 -20.43
CA THR A 347 -10.42 -15.71 -21.52
C THR A 347 -10.34 -17.22 -21.34
N GLY A 348 -10.32 -17.67 -20.10
CA GLY A 348 -10.31 -19.09 -19.75
C GLY A 348 -11.67 -19.76 -19.85
N SER A 349 -11.69 -21.09 -19.76
CA SER A 349 -12.90 -21.90 -19.69
C SER A 349 -12.79 -22.98 -18.63
N GLY A 350 -13.91 -23.62 -18.29
CA GLY A 350 -13.99 -24.59 -17.19
C GLY A 350 -14.10 -23.89 -15.83
N THR A 351 -13.45 -24.44 -14.80
CA THR A 351 -13.49 -23.87 -13.44
C THR A 351 -12.39 -22.84 -13.27
N ILE A 352 -12.78 -21.59 -13.15
CA ILE A 352 -11.87 -20.45 -12.97
C ILE A 352 -11.92 -20.03 -11.49
N PRO A 353 -10.81 -20.14 -10.76
CA PRO A 353 -10.73 -19.67 -9.38
C PRO A 353 -10.68 -18.15 -9.32
N TRP A 354 -11.19 -17.60 -8.22
CA TRP A 354 -11.08 -16.20 -7.89
C TRP A 354 -10.78 -16.00 -6.40
N SER A 355 -10.19 -14.87 -6.08
CA SER A 355 -10.03 -14.40 -4.72
C SER A 355 -10.42 -12.94 -4.58
N ALA A 356 -10.87 -12.56 -3.39
CA ALA A 356 -11.13 -11.18 -3.03
C ALA A 356 -10.52 -10.90 -1.67
N THR A 357 -9.76 -9.83 -1.53
CA THR A 357 -9.13 -9.41 -0.28
C THR A 357 -9.53 -7.98 0.03
N LEU A 358 -10.21 -7.79 1.17
CA LEU A 358 -10.55 -6.48 1.70
C LEU A 358 -9.58 -6.14 2.83
N THR A 359 -8.96 -4.98 2.74
CA THR A 359 -8.07 -4.44 3.77
C THR A 359 -8.69 -3.17 4.35
N ASP A 360 -8.63 -3.02 5.66
CA ASP A 360 -9.09 -1.82 6.35
C ASP A 360 -7.97 -0.78 6.57
N SER A 361 -8.31 0.37 7.14
CA SER A 361 -7.38 1.46 7.42
C SER A 361 -6.28 1.12 8.45
N ARG A 362 -6.45 0.01 9.20
CA ARG A 362 -5.46 -0.51 10.16
C ARG A 362 -4.50 -1.51 9.53
N GLY A 363 -4.76 -1.94 8.28
CA GLY A 363 -4.00 -3.00 7.60
C GLY A 363 -4.50 -4.41 7.89
N LEU A 364 -5.59 -4.57 8.66
CA LEU A 364 -6.23 -5.87 8.82
C LEU A 364 -6.95 -6.26 7.53
N SER A 365 -6.87 -7.53 7.17
CA SER A 365 -7.46 -8.02 5.93
C SER A 365 -8.25 -9.31 6.11
N THR A 366 -9.26 -9.45 5.26
CA THR A 366 -10.02 -10.69 5.10
C THR A 366 -9.99 -11.09 3.64
N THR A 367 -9.71 -12.34 3.37
CA THR A 367 -9.72 -12.92 2.03
C THR A 367 -10.84 -13.93 1.90
N ARG A 368 -11.57 -13.86 0.79
CA ARG A 368 -12.55 -14.85 0.37
C ARG A 368 -12.14 -15.41 -0.99
N THR A 369 -12.27 -16.71 -1.14
CA THR A 369 -11.99 -17.42 -2.38
C THR A 369 -13.23 -18.14 -2.89
N GLY A 370 -13.26 -18.42 -4.18
CA GLY A 370 -14.31 -19.20 -4.81
C GLY A 370 -13.93 -19.56 -6.24
N SER A 371 -14.88 -20.09 -6.97
CA SER A 371 -14.71 -20.37 -8.40
C SER A 371 -15.99 -20.06 -9.16
N ILE A 372 -15.84 -19.80 -10.44
CA ILE A 372 -16.92 -19.72 -11.42
C ILE A 372 -16.73 -20.80 -12.47
N THR A 373 -17.80 -21.26 -13.08
CA THR A 373 -17.74 -22.17 -14.20
C THR A 373 -18.01 -21.39 -15.48
N VAL A 374 -17.07 -21.44 -16.41
CA VAL A 374 -17.10 -20.74 -17.71
C VAL A 374 -17.27 -21.74 -18.83
N LEU A 375 -18.32 -21.58 -19.61
CA LEU A 375 -18.56 -22.42 -20.80
C LEU A 375 -17.52 -22.10 -21.87
N PRO A 376 -16.86 -23.11 -22.46
CA PRO A 376 -15.91 -22.89 -23.53
C PRO A 376 -16.65 -22.36 -24.76
N TYR A 377 -16.09 -21.37 -25.42
CA TYR A 377 -16.62 -20.79 -26.62
C TYR A 377 -15.51 -20.45 -27.60
N SER A 378 -15.74 -20.80 -28.87
CA SER A 378 -14.99 -20.34 -30.03
C SER A 378 -15.98 -19.91 -31.11
N ALA A 379 -15.56 -19.01 -31.99
CA ALA A 379 -16.36 -18.59 -33.12
C ALA A 379 -16.77 -19.80 -33.99
N PRO A 380 -17.87 -19.70 -34.75
CA PRO A 380 -18.28 -20.74 -35.70
C PRO A 380 -17.12 -21.22 -36.56
N LYS A 381 -17.01 -22.51 -36.75
CA LYS A 381 -15.92 -23.12 -37.51
C LYS A 381 -16.47 -23.79 -38.76
N ILE A 382 -15.92 -23.41 -39.91
CA ILE A 382 -16.14 -24.11 -41.19
C ILE A 382 -14.98 -25.09 -41.33
N GLN A 383 -15.29 -26.40 -41.35
CA GLN A 383 -14.32 -27.47 -41.56
C GLN A 383 -13.99 -27.67 -43.04
N SER A 384 -15.03 -27.60 -43.88
CA SER A 384 -14.88 -27.65 -45.34
C SER A 384 -16.00 -26.87 -46.00
N PHE A 385 -15.69 -26.24 -47.11
CA PHE A 385 -16.63 -25.60 -47.98
C PHE A 385 -16.15 -25.83 -49.43
N SER A 386 -17.01 -26.37 -50.27
CA SER A 386 -16.71 -26.52 -51.68
C SER A 386 -17.97 -26.36 -52.53
N VAL A 387 -17.76 -25.84 -53.71
CA VAL A 387 -18.78 -25.61 -54.70
C VAL A 387 -18.35 -26.27 -55.98
N SER A 388 -19.30 -26.92 -56.66
CA SER A 388 -19.07 -27.48 -57.96
C SER A 388 -20.31 -27.33 -58.88
N ARG A 389 -20.07 -27.31 -60.19
CA ARG A 389 -21.15 -27.32 -61.13
C ARG A 389 -21.90 -28.63 -61.06
N ALA A 390 -23.20 -28.55 -61.19
CA ALA A 390 -24.06 -29.73 -61.14
C ALA A 390 -25.25 -29.63 -62.14
N ASN A 391 -25.86 -30.74 -62.36
CA ASN A 391 -27.17 -30.79 -63.04
C ASN A 391 -28.34 -30.65 -62.07
N GLU A 392 -29.56 -30.64 -62.52
CA GLU A 392 -30.80 -30.52 -61.73
C GLU A 392 -30.97 -31.60 -60.65
N ASN A 393 -30.34 -32.74 -60.81
CA ASN A 393 -30.38 -33.84 -59.85
C ASN A 393 -29.21 -33.79 -58.83
N GLY A 394 -28.40 -32.73 -58.82
CA GLY A 394 -27.28 -32.59 -57.95
C GLY A 394 -26.05 -33.42 -58.30
N LYS A 395 -26.01 -34.02 -59.49
CA LYS A 395 -24.81 -34.70 -59.97
C LYS A 395 -23.81 -33.67 -60.48
N THR A 396 -22.64 -33.72 -60.01
CA THR A 396 -21.54 -32.82 -60.44
C THR A 396 -21.17 -33.12 -61.90
N ILE A 397 -21.21 -32.09 -62.73
CA ILE A 397 -20.84 -32.13 -64.14
C ILE A 397 -20.22 -30.79 -64.51
N ILE A 398 -19.30 -30.78 -65.48
CA ILE A 398 -18.50 -29.60 -65.80
C ILE A 398 -19.33 -28.49 -66.48
N ASP A 399 -20.35 -28.85 -67.25
CA ASP A 399 -21.26 -27.97 -67.96
C ASP A 399 -22.60 -27.74 -67.25
N GLY A 400 -22.64 -28.03 -65.94
CA GLY A 400 -23.83 -27.87 -65.12
C GLY A 400 -24.18 -26.39 -64.85
N THR A 401 -25.50 -26.12 -64.97
CA THR A 401 -26.07 -24.79 -64.70
C THR A 401 -26.57 -24.60 -63.27
N TYR A 402 -26.36 -25.59 -62.40
CA TYR A 402 -26.65 -25.55 -60.96
C TYR A 402 -25.36 -25.54 -60.19
N ALA A 403 -25.39 -24.98 -58.99
CA ALA A 403 -24.30 -25.04 -58.04
C ALA A 403 -24.60 -26.10 -56.97
N TYR A 404 -23.72 -27.09 -56.80
CA TYR A 404 -23.74 -28.08 -55.75
C TYR A 404 -22.80 -27.66 -54.67
N ILE A 405 -23.35 -27.50 -53.44
CA ILE A 405 -22.63 -27.04 -52.27
C ILE A 405 -22.33 -28.24 -51.37
N SER A 406 -21.12 -28.33 -50.89
CA SER A 406 -20.74 -29.20 -49.79
C SER A 406 -20.15 -28.34 -48.68
N LEU A 407 -20.80 -28.33 -47.52
CA LEU A 407 -20.41 -27.55 -46.36
C LEU A 407 -20.40 -28.44 -45.11
N GLN A 408 -19.31 -28.40 -44.35
CA GLN A 408 -19.24 -28.98 -43.02
C GLN A 408 -18.87 -27.90 -42.04
N ALA A 409 -19.70 -27.72 -41.01
CA ALA A 409 -19.51 -26.65 -40.04
C ALA A 409 -19.93 -27.05 -38.62
N SER A 410 -19.43 -26.33 -37.63
CA SER A 410 -19.79 -26.52 -36.24
C SER A 410 -19.72 -25.22 -35.44
N VAL A 411 -20.47 -25.17 -34.37
CA VAL A 411 -20.44 -24.09 -33.36
C VAL A 411 -20.19 -24.68 -31.97
N SER A 412 -19.76 -23.86 -31.06
CA SER A 412 -19.49 -24.29 -29.66
C SER A 412 -20.77 -24.71 -28.95
N SER A 413 -20.76 -25.83 -28.23
CA SER A 413 -21.88 -26.25 -27.38
C SER A 413 -21.95 -25.34 -26.15
N LEU A 414 -23.12 -24.78 -25.87
CA LEU A 414 -23.40 -23.89 -24.74
C LEU A 414 -24.57 -24.43 -23.93
N VAL A 415 -24.32 -25.44 -23.11
CA VAL A 415 -25.35 -26.07 -22.30
C VAL A 415 -25.56 -25.34 -21.00
N VAL A 416 -26.78 -24.79 -20.81
CA VAL A 416 -27.20 -24.13 -19.56
C VAL A 416 -28.43 -24.84 -19.03
N SER A 417 -28.35 -25.30 -17.75
CA SER A 417 -29.42 -26.07 -17.11
C SER A 417 -29.90 -27.27 -17.97
N ASN A 418 -28.96 -28.03 -18.50
CA ASN A 418 -29.18 -29.20 -19.38
C ASN A 418 -29.88 -28.90 -20.70
N VAL A 419 -29.89 -27.65 -21.14
CA VAL A 419 -30.46 -27.23 -22.42
C VAL A 419 -29.37 -26.62 -23.29
N GLU A 420 -29.19 -27.13 -24.50
CA GLU A 420 -28.30 -26.50 -25.47
C GLU A 420 -28.91 -25.15 -25.91
N LYS A 421 -28.09 -24.10 -25.83
CA LYS A 421 -28.50 -22.73 -26.13
C LYS A 421 -27.91 -22.20 -27.43
N ASN A 422 -26.98 -22.92 -28.04
CA ASN A 422 -26.38 -22.54 -29.29
C ASN A 422 -26.92 -23.41 -30.42
N ALA A 423 -26.96 -22.88 -31.60
CA ALA A 423 -27.39 -23.61 -32.80
C ALA A 423 -26.63 -23.10 -34.03
N LEU A 424 -26.27 -24.05 -34.88
CA LEU A 424 -25.66 -23.75 -36.17
C LEU A 424 -26.71 -23.20 -37.12
N SER A 425 -26.45 -22.04 -37.72
CA SER A 425 -27.17 -21.60 -38.94
C SER A 425 -26.16 -21.19 -39.99
N PHE A 426 -26.52 -21.32 -41.24
CA PHE A 426 -25.68 -20.86 -42.34
C PHE A 426 -26.52 -20.42 -43.54
N HIS A 427 -25.93 -19.57 -44.38
CA HIS A 427 -26.38 -19.28 -45.74
C HIS A 427 -25.17 -19.21 -46.65
N VAL A 428 -25.44 -19.32 -47.94
CA VAL A 428 -24.42 -19.15 -48.95
C VAL A 428 -24.77 -17.91 -49.77
N GLU A 429 -23.78 -17.14 -50.10
CA GLU A 429 -23.87 -15.99 -50.98
C GLU A 429 -23.06 -16.29 -52.24
N TYR A 430 -23.50 -15.77 -53.37
CA TYR A 430 -22.75 -15.88 -54.61
C TYR A 430 -22.74 -14.58 -55.38
N LYS A 431 -21.77 -14.45 -56.27
CA LYS A 431 -21.69 -13.39 -57.27
C LYS A 431 -20.95 -13.89 -58.50
N LYS A 432 -21.16 -13.27 -59.66
CA LYS A 432 -20.27 -13.48 -60.83
C LYS A 432 -18.88 -12.93 -60.47
N ALA A 433 -17.84 -13.49 -61.05
CA ALA A 433 -16.46 -13.11 -60.77
C ALA A 433 -16.17 -11.63 -61.08
N ASP A 434 -16.89 -11.03 -62.02
CA ASP A 434 -16.81 -9.63 -62.45
C ASP A 434 -17.75 -8.67 -61.70
N GLU A 435 -18.63 -9.20 -60.81
CA GLU A 435 -19.58 -8.42 -60.02
C GLU A 435 -19.01 -8.07 -58.63
N THR A 436 -19.50 -6.95 -58.05
CA THR A 436 -19.12 -6.52 -56.70
C THR A 436 -20.11 -7.04 -55.66
N ASP A 437 -21.37 -7.14 -55.99
CA ASP A 437 -22.47 -7.38 -55.07
C ASP A 437 -22.76 -8.87 -54.87
N TRP A 438 -22.89 -9.28 -53.63
CA TRP A 438 -23.23 -10.65 -53.27
C TRP A 438 -24.73 -10.87 -53.27
N THR A 439 -25.17 -11.94 -53.88
CA THR A 439 -26.56 -12.44 -53.82
C THR A 439 -26.67 -13.44 -52.68
N VAL A 440 -27.50 -13.14 -51.70
CA VAL A 440 -27.75 -14.01 -50.54
C VAL A 440 -28.78 -15.09 -50.92
N CYS A 441 -28.47 -16.33 -50.56
CA CYS A 441 -29.33 -17.50 -50.74
C CYS A 441 -30.09 -17.84 -49.44
N ASP A 442 -30.89 -18.92 -49.48
CA ASP A 442 -31.70 -19.33 -48.34
C ASP A 442 -30.82 -19.67 -47.13
N THR A 443 -31.28 -19.23 -45.93
CA THR A 443 -30.64 -19.58 -44.68
C THR A 443 -31.13 -20.94 -44.21
N VAL A 444 -30.20 -21.81 -43.89
CA VAL A 444 -30.47 -23.10 -43.26
C VAL A 444 -30.17 -22.97 -41.77
N THR A 445 -31.21 -23.16 -40.96
CA THR A 445 -31.05 -23.18 -39.49
C THR A 445 -31.06 -24.63 -39.01
N GLY A 446 -29.96 -25.06 -38.45
CA GLY A 446 -29.85 -26.38 -37.82
C GLY A 446 -30.41 -26.38 -36.41
N SER A 447 -30.86 -27.51 -35.93
CA SER A 447 -31.22 -27.74 -34.54
C SER A 447 -30.05 -28.30 -33.72
N SER A 448 -28.88 -28.48 -34.33
CA SER A 448 -27.68 -29.06 -33.74
C SER A 448 -26.50 -28.09 -33.80
N ILE A 449 -25.47 -28.38 -33.02
CA ILE A 449 -24.21 -27.59 -32.93
C ILE A 449 -23.23 -27.94 -34.05
N SER A 450 -23.51 -28.95 -34.85
CA SER A 450 -22.71 -29.34 -36.02
C SER A 450 -23.59 -29.90 -37.10
N GLY A 451 -23.18 -29.73 -38.36
CA GLY A 451 -23.91 -30.24 -39.50
C GLY A 451 -23.05 -30.31 -40.74
N ALA A 452 -23.44 -31.24 -41.62
CA ALA A 452 -22.99 -31.31 -42.99
C ALA A 452 -24.18 -31.04 -43.91
N PHE A 453 -23.98 -30.17 -44.86
CA PHE A 453 -24.94 -29.90 -45.93
C PHE A 453 -24.31 -30.31 -47.26
N SER A 454 -25.06 -31.05 -48.04
CA SER A 454 -24.68 -31.41 -49.41
C SER A 454 -25.90 -31.35 -50.27
N GLY A 455 -25.89 -30.49 -51.27
CA GLY A 455 -27.06 -30.32 -52.16
C GLY A 455 -26.95 -29.11 -53.04
N LEU A 456 -27.99 -28.93 -53.85
CA LEU A 456 -28.12 -27.78 -54.75
C LEU A 456 -28.32 -26.49 -53.90
N LEU A 457 -27.72 -25.40 -54.38
CA LEU A 457 -27.92 -24.09 -53.77
C LEU A 457 -29.34 -23.60 -53.99
N MET A 458 -30.02 -23.19 -52.93
CA MET A 458 -31.43 -22.81 -52.91
C MET A 458 -31.62 -21.33 -52.73
N LYS A 459 -32.58 -20.73 -53.44
CA LYS A 459 -33.02 -19.34 -53.17
C LYS A 459 -34.56 -19.30 -53.32
N ASN A 460 -35.23 -18.74 -52.32
CA ASN A 460 -36.69 -18.70 -52.21
C ASN A 460 -37.33 -20.10 -52.32
N GLY A 461 -36.68 -21.11 -51.74
CA GLY A 461 -37.16 -22.48 -51.71
C GLY A 461 -36.99 -23.26 -53.04
N ALA A 462 -36.30 -22.71 -54.03
CA ALA A 462 -36.02 -23.37 -55.31
C ALA A 462 -34.51 -23.43 -55.58
N ALA A 463 -34.07 -24.50 -56.27
CA ALA A 463 -32.70 -24.61 -56.74
C ALA A 463 -32.41 -23.54 -57.81
N ILE A 464 -31.24 -22.88 -57.68
CA ILE A 464 -30.82 -21.90 -58.70
C ILE A 464 -30.26 -22.63 -59.87
N SER A 465 -30.86 -22.36 -61.09
CA SER A 465 -30.59 -23.09 -62.33
C SER A 465 -29.92 -22.26 -63.43
N ASP A 466 -29.54 -21.03 -63.12
CA ASP A 466 -29.09 -20.04 -64.09
C ASP A 466 -27.62 -19.66 -63.99
N PHE A 467 -26.80 -20.55 -63.46
CA PHE A 467 -25.34 -20.35 -63.45
C PHE A 467 -24.81 -20.58 -64.87
N ASP A 468 -24.53 -19.47 -65.57
CA ASP A 468 -23.93 -19.49 -66.90
C ASP A 468 -22.62 -20.31 -66.84
N ASP A 469 -22.54 -21.31 -67.76
CA ASP A 469 -21.41 -22.22 -67.81
C ASP A 469 -20.12 -21.59 -68.38
N LEU A 470 -20.26 -20.45 -69.05
CA LEU A 470 -19.15 -19.62 -69.54
C LEU A 470 -18.67 -18.56 -68.57
N SER A 471 -19.33 -18.39 -67.42
CA SER A 471 -18.97 -17.42 -66.35
C SER A 471 -18.45 -18.13 -65.16
N GLY A 472 -17.41 -17.55 -64.56
CA GLY A 472 -16.92 -17.92 -63.20
C GLY A 472 -17.79 -17.27 -62.13
N TYR A 473 -17.93 -17.95 -61.00
CA TYR A 473 -18.68 -17.46 -59.85
C TYR A 473 -17.87 -17.63 -58.57
N SER A 474 -17.90 -16.62 -57.70
CA SER A 474 -17.37 -16.70 -56.33
C SER A 474 -18.51 -17.00 -55.37
N PHE A 475 -18.28 -17.89 -54.44
CA PHE A 475 -19.22 -18.27 -53.39
C PHE A 475 -18.64 -17.98 -52.02
N ARG A 476 -19.50 -17.62 -51.08
CA ARG A 476 -19.14 -17.40 -49.70
C ARG A 476 -20.17 -18.10 -48.81
N ALA A 477 -19.72 -19.11 -48.05
CA ALA A 477 -20.54 -19.68 -46.99
C ALA A 477 -20.35 -18.83 -45.72
N VAL A 478 -21.44 -18.37 -45.14
CA VAL A 478 -21.47 -17.64 -43.86
C VAL A 478 -22.16 -18.54 -42.85
N VAL A 479 -21.40 -18.95 -41.85
CA VAL A 479 -21.85 -19.80 -40.75
C VAL A 479 -21.97 -18.97 -39.51
N SER A 480 -23.08 -19.04 -38.82
CA SER A 480 -23.43 -18.19 -37.69
C SER A 480 -23.89 -19.02 -36.50
N ASP A 481 -23.67 -18.45 -35.32
CA ASP A 481 -24.25 -18.87 -34.06
C ASP A 481 -24.88 -17.67 -33.32
N ILE A 482 -25.23 -17.83 -32.03
CA ILE A 482 -25.86 -16.75 -31.25
C ILE A 482 -24.95 -15.54 -31.02
N TYR A 483 -23.63 -15.65 -31.18
CA TYR A 483 -22.65 -14.60 -30.88
C TYR A 483 -21.90 -14.05 -32.08
N GLY A 484 -21.93 -14.71 -33.22
CA GLY A 484 -21.21 -14.23 -34.38
C GLY A 484 -21.22 -15.17 -35.56
N SER A 485 -20.43 -14.83 -36.55
CA SER A 485 -20.33 -15.60 -37.81
C SER A 485 -18.89 -15.77 -38.26
N SER A 486 -18.66 -16.79 -39.05
CA SER A 486 -17.44 -17.03 -39.82
C SER A 486 -17.79 -17.31 -41.27
N ALA A 487 -16.88 -16.97 -42.17
CA ALA A 487 -17.11 -17.18 -43.59
C ALA A 487 -15.93 -17.92 -44.21
N ALA A 488 -16.22 -18.70 -45.24
CA ALA A 488 -15.26 -19.30 -46.15
C ALA A 488 -15.71 -19.07 -47.60
N GLN A 489 -14.75 -18.95 -48.48
CA GLN A 489 -15.01 -18.72 -49.90
C GLN A 489 -14.51 -19.89 -50.74
N ASP A 490 -15.19 -20.15 -51.85
CA ASP A 490 -14.77 -21.04 -52.89
C ASP A 490 -15.25 -20.51 -54.26
N GLU A 491 -14.73 -21.03 -55.30
CA GLU A 491 -15.00 -20.56 -56.64
C GLU A 491 -15.49 -21.70 -57.55
N MET A 492 -16.48 -21.39 -58.32
CA MET A 492 -16.97 -22.27 -59.36
C MET A 492 -16.45 -21.74 -60.70
N PRO A 493 -15.51 -22.44 -61.33
CA PRO A 493 -14.93 -22.00 -62.60
C PRO A 493 -15.92 -22.12 -63.75
N THR A 494 -15.58 -21.52 -64.89
CA THR A 494 -16.25 -21.77 -66.16
C THR A 494 -16.12 -23.23 -66.54
N LYS A 495 -16.99 -23.71 -67.48
CA LYS A 495 -16.87 -25.07 -68.04
C LYS A 495 -15.60 -25.26 -68.88
N GLU A 496 -14.98 -24.12 -69.26
CA GLU A 496 -13.86 -24.13 -70.17
C GLU A 496 -12.54 -24.21 -69.46
N GLN A 497 -11.81 -25.20 -69.88
CA GLN A 497 -10.37 -25.41 -69.76
C GLN A 497 -9.72 -25.36 -68.41
N ILE A 498 -9.36 -26.54 -67.91
CA ILE A 498 -8.34 -26.72 -66.86
C ILE A 498 -6.96 -26.28 -67.41
N TRP A 499 -6.74 -26.38 -68.65
CA TRP A 499 -5.52 -25.95 -69.34
C TRP A 499 -5.76 -25.85 -70.89
N ASP A 500 -5.04 -24.93 -71.51
CA ASP A 500 -5.00 -24.73 -72.94
C ASP A 500 -3.55 -24.74 -73.42
N ILE A 501 -3.34 -25.30 -74.64
CA ILE A 501 -2.04 -25.25 -75.29
C ILE A 501 -2.25 -24.57 -76.63
N ASP A 502 -1.65 -23.42 -76.84
CA ASP A 502 -1.56 -22.81 -78.14
C ASP A 502 -0.62 -23.64 -79.02
N GLU A 503 -1.19 -24.32 -80.02
CA GLU A 503 -0.40 -25.19 -80.89
C GLU A 503 0.64 -24.44 -81.69
N SER A 504 0.47 -23.12 -81.89
CA SER A 504 1.38 -22.31 -82.71
C SER A 504 2.61 -21.84 -81.95
N THR A 505 2.46 -21.59 -80.66
CA THR A 505 3.50 -21.06 -79.81
C THR A 505 4.02 -22.07 -78.80
N GLY A 506 3.31 -23.17 -78.54
CA GLY A 506 3.61 -24.14 -77.51
C GLY A 506 3.41 -23.61 -76.07
N ASN A 507 2.76 -22.44 -75.91
CA ASN A 507 2.47 -21.86 -74.59
C ASN A 507 1.31 -22.61 -73.96
N MET A 508 1.33 -22.77 -72.66
CA MET A 508 0.26 -23.36 -71.84
C MET A 508 -0.43 -22.29 -71.02
N GLY A 509 -1.75 -22.24 -71.06
CA GLY A 509 -2.63 -21.52 -70.17
C GLY A 509 -3.27 -22.48 -69.20
N PHE A 510 -3.24 -22.14 -67.87
CA PHE A 510 -3.99 -22.87 -66.86
C PHE A 510 -5.14 -21.99 -66.34
N GLY A 511 -6.35 -22.44 -66.53
CA GLY A 511 -7.57 -21.71 -66.15
C GLY A 511 -7.98 -20.60 -67.12
N GLY A 512 -7.44 -20.58 -68.34
CA GLY A 512 -7.76 -19.64 -69.43
C GLY A 512 -6.94 -19.95 -70.66
N ASP A 513 -7.20 -19.21 -71.77
CA ASP A 513 -6.59 -19.44 -73.09
C ASP A 513 -5.05 -19.31 -73.01
N ALA A 514 -4.38 -20.15 -73.75
CA ALA A 514 -2.93 -20.06 -73.90
C ALA A 514 -2.53 -18.71 -74.54
N PRO A 515 -1.50 -18.04 -74.12
CA PRO A 515 -1.11 -16.75 -74.66
C PRO A 515 -0.57 -16.87 -76.05
N LEU A 516 -1.10 -16.09 -76.98
CA LEU A 516 -0.69 -16.00 -78.39
C LEU A 516 0.64 -15.24 -78.59
N SER A 517 1.28 -14.77 -77.54
CA SER A 517 2.52 -13.96 -77.57
C SER A 517 3.72 -14.84 -77.82
N THR A 518 4.58 -14.48 -78.75
CA THR A 518 5.83 -15.13 -79.11
C THR A 518 6.99 -14.75 -78.20
N ASP A 519 6.78 -13.99 -77.13
CA ASP A 519 7.83 -13.59 -76.18
C ASP A 519 8.14 -14.69 -75.17
N GLY A 520 8.83 -15.73 -75.63
CA GLY A 520 9.39 -16.79 -74.84
C GLY A 520 8.40 -17.90 -74.45
N ALA A 521 8.78 -19.17 -74.66
CA ALA A 521 8.05 -20.32 -74.15
C ALA A 521 7.85 -20.19 -72.64
N GLY A 522 6.57 -20.10 -72.19
CA GLY A 522 6.22 -19.90 -70.78
C GLY A 522 4.89 -20.51 -70.40
N TYR A 523 4.77 -20.87 -69.14
CA TYR A 523 3.49 -21.25 -68.55
C TYR A 523 2.82 -19.97 -67.99
N ARG A 524 1.56 -19.69 -68.37
CA ARG A 524 0.77 -18.65 -67.71
C ARG A 524 -0.30 -19.29 -66.83
N PHE A 525 -0.30 -18.89 -65.59
CA PHE A 525 -1.36 -19.20 -64.65
C PHE A 525 -2.33 -18.01 -64.64
N TYR A 526 -3.55 -18.16 -65.13
CA TYR A 526 -4.57 -17.10 -65.11
C TYR A 526 -5.30 -16.97 -63.78
N ARG A 527 -5.00 -17.84 -62.85
CA ARG A 527 -5.28 -17.58 -61.42
C ARG A 527 -4.00 -17.12 -60.75
N PHE A 528 -4.09 -16.03 -60.06
CA PHE A 528 -3.05 -15.61 -59.15
C PHE A 528 -2.78 -16.74 -58.14
N VAL A 529 -1.78 -17.55 -58.43
CA VAL A 529 -1.14 -18.26 -57.33
C VAL A 529 -0.37 -17.18 -56.62
N ASP A 530 -0.96 -16.63 -55.59
CA ASP A 530 -0.27 -15.62 -54.76
C ASP A 530 0.86 -16.30 -53.98
N PHE A 531 2.02 -16.37 -54.59
CA PHE A 531 3.25 -16.76 -53.91
C PHE A 531 3.70 -15.71 -52.92
N SER A 532 3.03 -14.56 -52.81
CA SER A 532 3.41 -13.48 -51.90
C SER A 532 3.19 -13.82 -50.40
N ALA A 533 2.27 -14.75 -50.12
CA ALA A 533 1.99 -15.18 -48.75
C ALA A 533 3.16 -15.95 -48.07
N GLY A 534 4.19 -16.36 -48.82
CA GLY A 534 5.32 -17.11 -48.27
C GLY A 534 6.67 -16.37 -48.18
N TYR A 535 6.82 -15.26 -48.83
CA TYR A 535 8.10 -14.54 -48.85
C TYR A 535 8.08 -13.38 -47.85
N LYS A 536 8.87 -13.51 -46.78
CA LYS A 536 9.15 -12.39 -45.88
C LYS A 536 9.90 -11.32 -46.65
N LYS A 537 9.29 -10.14 -46.84
CA LYS A 537 10.02 -8.97 -47.36
C LYS A 537 10.96 -8.48 -46.29
N TYR A 538 12.25 -8.41 -46.60
CA TYR A 538 13.27 -7.78 -45.76
C TYR A 538 13.65 -6.45 -46.42
N SER A 539 13.45 -5.35 -45.71
CA SER A 539 13.77 -3.99 -46.18
C SER A 539 14.43 -3.23 -45.02
N GLU A 540 15.33 -2.31 -45.37
CA GLU A 540 15.85 -1.34 -44.39
C GLU A 540 14.76 -0.33 -43.99
N ASP A 541 13.77 -0.10 -44.87
CA ASP A 541 12.55 0.62 -44.51
C ASP A 541 11.59 -0.27 -43.74
N GLU A 542 10.83 0.35 -42.83
CA GLU A 542 9.76 -0.36 -42.12
C GLU A 542 8.67 -0.80 -43.06
N VAL A 543 8.31 -2.08 -42.99
CA VAL A 543 7.29 -2.69 -43.84
C VAL A 543 6.18 -3.24 -42.97
N ASP A 544 4.92 -2.88 -43.27
CA ASP A 544 3.75 -3.56 -42.73
C ASP A 544 3.74 -5.01 -43.28
N THR A 545 3.68 -5.99 -42.36
CA THR A 545 3.72 -7.40 -42.72
C THR A 545 2.37 -7.91 -43.23
N GLY A 546 1.32 -7.12 -43.12
CA GLY A 546 -0.07 -7.53 -43.40
C GLY A 546 -0.67 -8.44 -42.31
N ASN A 547 0.04 -8.74 -41.26
CA ASN A 547 -0.42 -9.52 -40.11
C ASN A 547 -0.75 -8.61 -38.93
N VAL A 548 -1.58 -9.11 -38.04
CA VAL A 548 -1.93 -8.43 -36.77
C VAL A 548 -1.50 -9.27 -35.60
N TRP A 549 -1.11 -8.60 -34.50
CA TRP A 549 -0.80 -9.24 -33.23
C TRP A 549 -2.08 -9.60 -32.48
N ILE A 550 -1.94 -10.33 -31.38
CA ILE A 550 -3.09 -10.78 -30.56
C ILE A 550 -3.95 -9.64 -29.97
N ASP A 551 -3.43 -8.43 -29.92
CA ASP A 551 -4.12 -7.21 -29.48
C ASP A 551 -4.81 -6.44 -30.63
N GLY A 552 -4.72 -6.95 -31.86
CA GLY A 552 -5.29 -6.36 -33.06
C GLY A 552 -4.43 -5.30 -33.74
N LYS A 553 -3.24 -5.01 -33.25
CA LYS A 553 -2.34 -4.03 -33.87
C LYS A 553 -1.58 -4.62 -35.06
N PRO A 554 -1.36 -3.84 -36.12
CA PRO A 554 -0.53 -4.27 -37.24
C PRO A 554 0.89 -4.62 -36.82
N ILE A 555 1.43 -5.68 -37.45
CA ILE A 555 2.83 -6.09 -37.23
C ILE A 555 3.70 -5.46 -38.30
N TYR A 556 4.68 -4.71 -37.89
CA TYR A 556 5.71 -4.12 -38.74
C TYR A 556 6.99 -4.93 -38.68
N ARG A 557 7.75 -4.92 -39.75
CA ARG A 557 9.10 -5.52 -39.85
C ARG A 557 10.09 -4.48 -40.34
N ALA A 558 11.22 -4.41 -39.68
CA ALA A 558 12.37 -3.62 -40.12
C ALA A 558 13.63 -4.51 -40.11
N CYS A 559 14.50 -4.33 -41.08
CA CYS A 559 15.80 -4.97 -41.17
C CYS A 559 16.88 -3.88 -41.18
N VAL A 560 17.61 -3.73 -40.09
CA VAL A 560 18.66 -2.72 -39.96
C VAL A 560 20.02 -3.37 -40.12
N LYS A 561 20.83 -2.82 -41.03
CA LYS A 561 22.23 -3.19 -41.23
C LYS A 561 23.09 -2.08 -40.68
N THR A 562 23.99 -2.41 -39.77
CA THR A 562 24.85 -1.44 -39.07
C THR A 562 26.21 -2.07 -38.73
N THR A 563 27.07 -1.28 -38.11
CA THR A 563 28.34 -1.75 -37.54
C THR A 563 28.42 -1.34 -36.07
N SER A 564 29.06 -2.16 -35.26
CA SER A 564 29.32 -1.88 -33.85
C SER A 564 30.79 -2.03 -33.49
N SER A 565 31.31 -1.07 -32.74
CA SER A 565 32.67 -1.13 -32.15
C SER A 565 32.67 -1.44 -30.65
N LEU A 566 31.51 -1.76 -30.05
CA LEU A 566 31.40 -2.09 -28.63
C LEU A 566 32.23 -3.31 -28.25
N VAL A 567 32.98 -3.23 -27.15
CA VAL A 567 33.80 -4.29 -26.58
C VAL A 567 33.57 -4.37 -25.09
N ASN A 568 33.23 -5.54 -24.58
CA ASN A 568 32.89 -5.74 -23.16
C ASN A 568 31.93 -4.67 -22.61
N ALA A 569 30.95 -4.29 -23.41
CA ALA A 569 30.02 -3.22 -23.13
C ALA A 569 28.66 -3.52 -23.74
N ILE A 570 27.63 -2.90 -23.17
CA ILE A 570 26.27 -2.87 -23.70
C ILE A 570 26.02 -1.44 -24.21
N GLY A 571 25.46 -1.31 -25.39
CA GLY A 571 25.11 -0.01 -25.94
C GLY A 571 24.16 -0.11 -27.13
N VAL A 572 23.56 1.02 -27.49
CA VAL A 572 22.69 1.13 -28.66
C VAL A 572 23.54 0.96 -29.92
N VAL A 573 23.13 0.02 -30.78
CA VAL A 573 23.80 -0.25 -32.07
C VAL A 573 22.97 0.16 -33.26
N ALA A 574 21.65 0.27 -33.08
CA ALA A 574 20.71 0.69 -34.13
C ALA A 574 19.48 1.32 -33.51
N THR A 575 18.80 2.14 -34.28
CA THR A 575 17.48 2.67 -33.95
C THR A 575 16.50 2.22 -35.03
N LEU A 576 15.39 1.62 -34.64
CA LEU A 576 14.32 1.22 -35.54
C LEU A 576 13.58 2.45 -36.08
N PRO A 577 12.96 2.35 -37.27
CA PRO A 577 12.23 3.48 -37.84
C PRO A 577 11.10 4.02 -36.98
N SER A 578 10.48 3.18 -36.14
CA SER A 578 9.44 3.56 -35.19
C SER A 578 9.70 3.01 -33.80
N ALA A 579 9.15 3.68 -32.78
CA ALA A 579 9.17 3.16 -31.41
C ALA A 579 8.37 1.86 -31.31
N VAL A 580 8.95 0.89 -30.63
CA VAL A 580 8.36 -0.43 -30.40
C VAL A 580 7.40 -0.37 -29.23
N ASP A 581 6.13 -0.70 -29.47
CA ASP A 581 5.15 -0.91 -28.39
C ASP A 581 5.25 -2.35 -27.86
N THR A 582 5.10 -3.33 -28.75
CA THR A 582 5.29 -4.74 -28.39
C THR A 582 6.28 -5.41 -29.36
N PRO A 583 7.43 -5.86 -28.87
CA PRO A 583 8.36 -6.66 -29.67
C PRO A 583 7.79 -8.07 -29.86
N ILE A 584 7.64 -8.51 -31.12
CA ILE A 584 7.10 -9.81 -31.47
C ILE A 584 8.23 -10.81 -31.75
N SER A 585 9.16 -10.39 -32.57
CA SER A 585 10.39 -11.16 -32.82
C SER A 585 11.59 -10.24 -32.98
N LEU A 586 12.72 -10.65 -32.43
CA LEU A 586 13.98 -9.95 -32.59
C LEU A 586 15.06 -10.97 -32.92
N SER A 587 15.53 -10.91 -34.15
CA SER A 587 16.64 -11.73 -34.62
C SER A 587 17.81 -10.82 -34.98
N ALA A 588 19.00 -11.15 -34.52
CA ALA A 588 20.20 -10.44 -34.91
C ALA A 588 21.27 -11.42 -35.38
N PHE A 589 22.11 -10.95 -36.28
CA PHE A 589 23.28 -11.66 -36.76
C PHE A 589 24.49 -10.73 -36.67
N VAL A 590 25.60 -11.27 -36.26
CA VAL A 590 26.85 -10.52 -36.14
C VAL A 590 27.95 -11.23 -36.95
N LYS A 591 28.77 -10.44 -37.61
CA LYS A 591 29.95 -10.92 -38.34
C LYS A 591 31.21 -10.27 -37.74
N TYR A 592 32.12 -11.10 -37.31
CA TYR A 592 33.41 -10.65 -36.77
C TYR A 592 34.38 -10.29 -37.90
N PRO A 593 35.18 -9.21 -37.79
CA PRO A 593 36.21 -8.89 -38.76
C PRO A 593 37.23 -10.01 -38.91
N GLY A 594 37.38 -10.50 -40.13
CA GLY A 594 38.28 -11.63 -40.43
C GLY A 594 37.67 -13.03 -40.32
N ASP A 595 36.43 -13.16 -39.79
CA ASP A 595 35.64 -14.39 -39.81
C ASP A 595 34.61 -14.28 -40.95
N GLY A 596 34.67 -15.16 -41.93
CA GLY A 596 33.78 -15.11 -43.10
C GLY A 596 32.30 -15.36 -42.81
N GLY A 597 31.92 -15.76 -41.59
CA GLY A 597 30.58 -16.23 -41.25
C GLY A 597 29.75 -15.27 -40.40
N TRP A 598 28.43 -15.22 -40.69
CA TRP A 598 27.44 -14.62 -39.84
C TRP A 598 27.04 -15.57 -38.71
N ARG A 599 26.88 -15.03 -37.49
CA ARG A 599 26.46 -15.79 -36.31
C ARG A 599 25.13 -15.24 -35.77
N PRO A 600 24.14 -16.10 -35.49
CA PRO A 600 22.90 -15.66 -34.88
C PRO A 600 23.13 -15.20 -33.42
N VAL A 601 22.35 -14.25 -32.96
CA VAL A 601 22.37 -13.72 -31.60
C VAL A 601 21.08 -14.14 -30.89
N PRO A 602 21.11 -14.58 -29.62
CA PRO A 602 22.26 -14.63 -28.72
C PRO A 602 23.24 -15.78 -29.11
N THR A 603 24.53 -15.54 -28.96
CA THR A 603 25.57 -16.52 -29.26
C THR A 603 26.67 -16.49 -28.20
N SER A 604 27.21 -17.65 -27.92
CA SER A 604 28.46 -17.78 -27.17
C SER A 604 29.35 -18.80 -27.88
N TYR A 605 30.62 -18.50 -28.02
CA TYR A 605 31.58 -19.40 -28.65
C TYR A 605 32.26 -20.26 -27.58
N SER A 606 32.17 -21.58 -27.72
CA SER A 606 32.83 -22.55 -26.81
C SER A 606 32.44 -22.42 -25.31
N GLY A 607 31.25 -21.91 -24.97
CA GLY A 607 30.85 -21.70 -23.59
C GLY A 607 31.62 -20.58 -22.86
N ASN A 608 32.46 -19.83 -23.55
CA ASN A 608 33.22 -18.74 -22.97
C ASN A 608 32.43 -17.42 -23.06
N LEU A 609 32.05 -16.84 -21.90
CA LEU A 609 31.31 -15.61 -21.81
C LEU A 609 31.98 -14.40 -22.47
N SER A 610 33.30 -14.41 -22.65
CA SER A 610 34.03 -13.36 -23.35
C SER A 610 33.67 -13.26 -24.83
N TRP A 611 33.09 -14.32 -25.42
CA TRP A 611 32.58 -14.39 -26.79
C TRP A 611 31.05 -14.32 -26.88
N SER A 612 30.37 -13.98 -25.81
CA SER A 612 28.93 -13.86 -25.83
C SER A 612 28.48 -12.57 -26.53
N VAL A 613 27.34 -12.65 -27.21
CA VAL A 613 26.63 -11.50 -27.77
C VAL A 613 25.16 -11.63 -27.40
N LEU A 614 24.59 -10.55 -26.88
CA LEU A 614 23.17 -10.41 -26.50
C LEU A 614 22.54 -9.29 -27.31
N VAL A 615 21.23 -9.36 -27.52
CA VAL A 615 20.44 -8.32 -28.18
C VAL A 615 19.13 -8.09 -27.42
N PHE A 616 18.71 -6.85 -27.30
CA PHE A 616 17.43 -6.44 -26.72
C PHE A 616 16.99 -5.09 -27.30
N VAL A 617 15.70 -4.80 -27.16
CA VAL A 617 15.10 -3.56 -27.68
C VAL A 617 14.42 -2.79 -26.52
N ALA A 618 14.55 -1.47 -26.51
CA ALA A 618 13.87 -0.58 -25.60
C ALA A 618 13.42 0.69 -26.34
N GLY A 619 12.11 0.89 -26.45
CA GLY A 619 11.56 1.90 -27.35
C GLY A 619 11.96 1.63 -28.80
N ALA A 620 12.50 2.63 -29.50
CA ALA A 620 13.05 2.44 -30.85
C ALA A 620 14.48 1.89 -30.87
N ASP A 621 15.20 1.94 -29.74
CA ASP A 621 16.61 1.62 -29.70
C ASP A 621 16.88 0.13 -29.53
N VAL A 622 17.69 -0.43 -30.40
CA VAL A 622 18.21 -1.79 -30.30
C VAL A 622 19.59 -1.74 -29.71
N SER A 623 19.73 -2.30 -28.52
CA SER A 623 20.99 -2.42 -27.81
C SER A 623 21.59 -3.80 -27.94
N MET A 624 22.90 -3.87 -28.04
CA MET A 624 23.64 -5.13 -28.03
C MET A 624 24.73 -5.09 -26.95
N GLY A 625 24.92 -6.22 -26.30
CA GLY A 625 26.03 -6.47 -25.38
C GLY A 625 27.03 -7.39 -26.00
N PHE A 626 28.30 -6.97 -26.07
CA PHE A 626 29.38 -7.76 -26.59
C PHE A 626 30.34 -8.16 -25.48
N GLY A 627 30.73 -9.41 -25.45
CA GLY A 627 31.77 -9.91 -24.55
C GLY A 627 33.18 -9.35 -24.89
N SER A 628 34.12 -9.51 -23.97
CA SER A 628 35.45 -8.89 -24.06
C SER A 628 36.30 -9.34 -25.27
N SER A 629 36.02 -10.50 -25.86
CA SER A 629 36.75 -11.01 -27.03
C SER A 629 36.27 -10.46 -28.38
N TRP A 630 35.17 -9.72 -28.38
CA TRP A 630 34.60 -9.08 -29.57
C TRP A 630 35.25 -7.71 -29.83
N THR A 631 36.53 -7.70 -30.17
CA THR A 631 37.29 -6.47 -30.45
C THR A 631 37.10 -6.01 -31.90
N GLY A 632 37.32 -4.73 -32.18
CA GLY A 632 37.18 -4.15 -33.52
C GLY A 632 35.75 -3.90 -33.97
N SER A 633 35.59 -3.39 -35.18
CA SER A 633 34.27 -3.12 -35.78
C SER A 633 33.65 -4.41 -36.30
N LYS A 634 32.37 -4.62 -36.02
CA LYS A 634 31.59 -5.81 -36.40
C LYS A 634 30.39 -5.39 -37.25
N ASP A 635 30.14 -6.10 -38.32
CA ASP A 635 28.89 -5.94 -39.08
C ASP A 635 27.76 -6.59 -38.30
N VAL A 636 26.62 -5.91 -38.24
CA VAL A 636 25.41 -6.35 -37.54
C VAL A 636 24.23 -6.24 -38.48
N VAL A 637 23.42 -7.27 -38.53
CA VAL A 637 22.08 -7.26 -39.15
C VAL A 637 21.05 -7.57 -38.09
N ILE A 638 20.07 -6.74 -37.97
CA ILE A 638 18.94 -6.86 -37.02
C ILE A 638 17.65 -6.97 -37.81
N ILE A 639 16.85 -7.96 -37.47
CA ILE A 639 15.50 -8.15 -38.03
C ILE A 639 14.55 -8.06 -36.84
N ALA A 640 13.73 -7.06 -36.81
CA ALA A 640 12.73 -6.85 -35.76
C ALA A 640 11.31 -6.91 -36.34
N GLU A 641 10.43 -7.64 -35.67
CA GLU A 641 8.97 -7.59 -35.89
C GLU A 641 8.35 -7.04 -34.62
N TYR A 642 7.47 -6.06 -34.74
CA TYR A 642 6.90 -5.34 -33.61
C TYR A 642 5.59 -4.62 -33.97
N THR A 643 4.85 -4.21 -32.92
CA THR A 643 3.74 -3.26 -33.07
C THR A 643 4.19 -1.86 -32.62
N LYS A 644 3.47 -0.85 -33.05
CA LYS A 644 3.71 0.55 -32.69
C LYS A 644 2.44 1.28 -32.21
#